data_4004fd28c5c0f0722a6bb0dd86fdb910
#
_entry.id   4004fd28c5c0f0722a6bb0dd86fdb910
#
_cell.length_a   1.000
_cell.length_b   1.000
_cell.length_c   1.000
_cell.angle_alpha   90.00
_cell.angle_beta   90.00
_cell.angle_gamma   90.00
#
_symmetry.space_group_name_H-M   'P 1'
#
loop_
_entity.id
_entity.type
_entity.pdbx_description
1 polymer ?
#
loop_
_entity_poly.entity_id
_entity_poly.type
_entity_poly.pdbx_seq_one_letter_code
_entity_poly.pdbx_strand_id
1 'polypeptide(L)'
;MVAILHQRAMMEPERIAYRLHTTTGAATQVMTYGELDRQARAIAALLQQQGATGERALLLYPYGLEFIAGFYGCLYAGVVATPLYPPRPNRPDPRLMAVTVDAQATFALTTAKVAASVAIDQSTGAVQQLQWLATDTIDTANADHWQEQMPEPTALAFLQYTSGSTGTPKGVMVSHANIMHNAAMIHTAFALTPQSSGLMWTPFYHDMGLIGGVIQPIYAGNLTTLLSPVDFLQQPVRWLRTISAERITVSGGPNFAYELCINTITPDQCEGLDLACWEVAFSGAEPVRAGTLERFAAKFAPYGFRIAAFTPCFGMAESTVMTTCTPQAQPPVILACDAQALTQHRVKIAPPAGSAPAPQRLVSSGRSWCNQTVRIVHPEERTRCGPDEVGEIWIAGPSVTGGYWNRPNESAETFGAHLADTGEGPFLRSGDLGFIQEGELFVTGRCKDLIIIRGRNYYPQDLELTVEGAHPALQASAVAAFTVTQEDAEQLVIVAEITRTQVRTVDPDAVIAAIRRAISQEYQLTVSTILLLRPGRILKTSSGKLQRRAMRQAYLEGGLESIATWTPPPRASGMRASGHTPQTTLDANTMQPAFRPTGQAIESWITAQLAQRLGTAPTTIDLHRPFADYGLDSVAAVELVHTLRQWLQSQGQSITLEVTALWDFPTIAALAQHLASAQNGIAPPHRQQDHKTTAPIDVGNPPTELAVEIAQLQRLLN
;
A
#
# COMPACT_ATOMS: atom_id res chain seq x y z
N MET A 1 17.65 -25.75 4.82
CA MET A 1 18.47 -24.88 3.93
C MET A 1 19.96 -25.18 4.03
N VAL A 2 20.51 -25.39 5.23
CA VAL A 2 21.94 -25.77 5.43
C VAL A 2 22.31 -26.97 4.55
N ALA A 3 21.63 -28.10 4.71
CA ALA A 3 21.89 -29.31 3.92
C ALA A 3 21.79 -29.08 2.40
N ILE A 4 20.83 -28.27 1.94
CA ILE A 4 20.65 -28.00 0.51
C ILE A 4 21.85 -27.22 -0.03
N LEU A 5 22.28 -26.16 0.64
CA LEU A 5 23.43 -25.37 0.21
C LEU A 5 24.71 -26.22 0.20
N HIS A 6 24.96 -26.94 1.30
CA HIS A 6 26.14 -27.81 1.42
C HIS A 6 26.17 -28.89 0.32
N GLN A 7 25.04 -29.56 0.05
CA GLN A 7 24.93 -30.54 -1.01
C GLN A 7 25.22 -29.92 -2.40
N ARG A 8 24.67 -28.72 -2.70
CA ARG A 8 24.93 -28.03 -3.97
C ARG A 8 26.41 -27.66 -4.12
N ALA A 9 27.02 -27.18 -3.04
CA ALA A 9 28.44 -26.85 -3.03
C ALA A 9 29.34 -28.07 -3.29
N MET A 10 28.94 -29.25 -2.82
CA MET A 10 29.65 -30.51 -3.11
C MET A 10 29.46 -31.01 -4.55
N MET A 11 28.22 -30.84 -5.09
CA MET A 11 27.89 -31.38 -6.42
C MET A 11 28.25 -30.44 -7.55
N GLU A 12 28.09 -29.13 -7.36
CA GLU A 12 28.24 -28.09 -8.38
C GLU A 12 29.00 -26.85 -7.82
N PRO A 13 30.25 -27.03 -7.28
CA PRO A 13 30.95 -25.96 -6.54
C PRO A 13 31.18 -24.69 -7.36
N GLU A 14 31.44 -24.81 -8.66
CA GLU A 14 31.72 -23.69 -9.57
C GLU A 14 30.48 -23.04 -10.16
N ARG A 15 29.31 -23.60 -9.90
CA ARG A 15 28.07 -23.02 -10.39
C ARG A 15 27.75 -21.73 -9.64
N ILE A 16 27.48 -20.65 -10.40
CA ILE A 16 27.14 -19.34 -9.85
C ILE A 16 25.73 -19.40 -9.23
N ALA A 17 25.64 -19.08 -7.95
CA ALA A 17 24.38 -18.95 -7.20
C ALA A 17 23.86 -17.51 -7.29
N TYR A 18 24.74 -16.52 -7.13
CA TYR A 18 24.40 -15.12 -7.12
C TYR A 18 25.32 -14.29 -8.00
N ARG A 19 24.73 -13.26 -8.62
CA ARG A 19 25.43 -12.22 -9.36
C ARG A 19 24.98 -10.86 -8.83
N LEU A 20 25.90 -9.98 -8.45
CA LEU A 20 25.62 -8.64 -7.99
C LEU A 20 26.05 -7.62 -9.04
N HIS A 21 25.09 -6.83 -9.54
CA HIS A 21 25.39 -5.68 -10.38
C HIS A 21 25.76 -4.47 -9.52
N THR A 22 26.91 -3.89 -9.79
CA THR A 22 27.36 -2.65 -9.14
C THR A 22 27.28 -1.48 -10.12
N THR A 23 26.76 -0.34 -9.67
CA THR A 23 26.56 0.88 -10.49
C THR A 23 27.81 1.71 -10.72
N THR A 24 28.86 1.48 -9.96
CA THR A 24 30.08 2.30 -9.94
C THR A 24 31.07 2.00 -11.06
N GLY A 25 30.66 1.22 -12.10
CA GLY A 25 31.58 0.77 -13.15
C GLY A 25 32.57 -0.29 -12.68
N ALA A 26 32.46 -0.76 -11.44
CA ALA A 26 33.18 -1.92 -10.96
C ALA A 26 32.65 -3.20 -11.65
N ALA A 27 33.49 -4.19 -11.78
CA ALA A 27 33.13 -5.49 -12.37
C ALA A 27 31.94 -6.12 -11.59
N THR A 28 31.05 -6.77 -12.31
CA THR A 28 30.00 -7.60 -11.73
C THR A 28 30.63 -8.62 -10.79
N GLN A 29 30.14 -8.65 -9.53
CA GLN A 29 30.58 -9.64 -8.55
C GLN A 29 29.74 -10.90 -8.69
N VAL A 30 30.36 -12.06 -8.51
CA VAL A 30 29.67 -13.35 -8.54
C VAL A 30 30.03 -14.13 -7.28
N MET A 31 29.13 -15.04 -6.88
CA MET A 31 29.33 -15.98 -5.78
C MET A 31 28.84 -17.36 -6.22
N THR A 32 29.75 -18.31 -6.23
CA THR A 32 29.43 -19.71 -6.55
C THR A 32 28.90 -20.44 -5.32
N TYR A 33 28.30 -21.62 -5.51
CA TYR A 33 27.87 -22.44 -4.37
C TYR A 33 29.05 -22.84 -3.47
N GLY A 34 30.20 -23.20 -4.05
CA GLY A 34 31.40 -23.55 -3.29
C GLY A 34 31.96 -22.40 -2.47
N GLU A 35 32.00 -21.19 -3.04
CA GLU A 35 32.43 -19.98 -2.33
C GLU A 35 31.49 -19.62 -1.19
N LEU A 36 30.17 -19.65 -1.45
CA LEU A 36 29.17 -19.35 -0.42
C LEU A 36 29.24 -20.35 0.75
N ASP A 37 29.29 -21.64 0.46
CA ASP A 37 29.40 -22.68 1.50
C ASP A 37 30.67 -22.52 2.32
N ARG A 38 31.82 -22.24 1.68
CA ARG A 38 33.10 -22.05 2.36
C ARG A 38 33.05 -20.82 3.27
N GLN A 39 32.51 -19.69 2.77
CA GLN A 39 32.35 -18.48 3.58
C GLN A 39 31.38 -18.70 4.74
N ALA A 40 30.24 -19.35 4.48
CA ALA A 40 29.25 -19.66 5.51
C ALA A 40 29.84 -20.56 6.60
N ARG A 41 30.61 -21.59 6.24
CA ARG A 41 31.31 -22.45 7.21
C ARG A 41 32.38 -21.69 8.00
N ALA A 42 33.15 -20.80 7.36
CA ALA A 42 34.15 -20.00 8.06
C ALA A 42 33.50 -19.05 9.10
N ILE A 43 32.40 -18.41 8.74
CA ILE A 43 31.62 -17.57 9.66
C ILE A 43 31.00 -18.43 10.78
N ALA A 44 30.46 -19.59 10.43
CA ALA A 44 29.87 -20.51 11.41
C ALA A 44 30.90 -21.03 12.41
N ALA A 45 32.10 -21.41 11.96
CA ALA A 45 33.18 -21.83 12.83
C ALA A 45 33.56 -20.74 13.86
N LEU A 46 33.64 -19.48 13.40
CA LEU A 46 33.87 -18.34 14.29
C LEU A 46 32.76 -18.19 15.31
N LEU A 47 31.51 -18.23 14.90
CA LEU A 47 30.34 -18.11 15.78
C LEU A 47 30.29 -19.26 16.80
N GLN A 48 30.57 -20.50 16.38
CA GLN A 48 30.64 -21.66 17.26
C GLN A 48 31.77 -21.53 18.31
N GLN A 49 32.94 -21.03 17.89
CA GLN A 49 34.06 -20.75 18.82
C GLN A 49 33.72 -19.67 19.87
N GLN A 50 32.85 -18.74 19.52
CA GLN A 50 32.35 -17.71 20.45
C GLN A 50 31.17 -18.20 21.31
N GLY A 51 30.74 -19.45 21.18
CA GLY A 51 29.60 -19.99 21.91
C GLY A 51 28.26 -19.41 21.50
N ALA A 52 28.13 -18.93 20.26
CA ALA A 52 26.97 -18.20 19.79
C ALA A 52 25.76 -19.08 19.42
N THR A 53 25.87 -20.40 19.42
CA THR A 53 24.78 -21.32 19.09
C THR A 53 23.54 -21.06 19.97
N GLY A 54 22.38 -20.86 19.35
CA GLY A 54 21.14 -20.49 20.03
C GLY A 54 20.99 -19.00 20.36
N GLU A 55 22.05 -18.20 20.20
CA GLU A 55 22.01 -16.76 20.38
C GLU A 55 21.43 -16.02 19.16
N ARG A 56 21.14 -14.74 19.31
CA ARG A 56 20.62 -13.87 18.24
C ARG A 56 21.74 -12.96 17.74
N ALA A 57 21.88 -12.90 16.41
CA ALA A 57 22.86 -12.05 15.76
C ALA A 57 22.17 -11.07 14.82
N LEU A 58 22.42 -9.76 15.01
CA LEU A 58 21.98 -8.74 14.08
C LEU A 58 22.81 -8.83 12.79
N LEU A 59 22.15 -8.82 11.64
CA LEU A 59 22.81 -8.74 10.34
C LEU A 59 22.74 -7.30 9.83
N LEU A 60 23.86 -6.57 9.97
CA LEU A 60 23.94 -5.13 9.71
C LEU A 60 24.82 -4.85 8.49
N TYR A 61 24.50 -5.46 7.35
CA TYR A 61 25.31 -5.34 6.14
C TYR A 61 24.73 -4.34 5.15
N PRO A 62 25.57 -3.67 4.36
CA PRO A 62 25.13 -3.09 3.10
C PRO A 62 24.50 -4.16 2.20
N TYR A 63 23.74 -3.72 1.21
CA TYR A 63 23.20 -4.64 0.20
C TYR A 63 24.36 -5.26 -0.61
N GLY A 64 24.56 -6.56 -0.49
CA GLY A 64 25.73 -7.24 -1.08
C GLY A 64 25.79 -8.73 -0.79
N LEU A 65 26.81 -9.39 -1.34
CA LEU A 65 27.03 -10.83 -1.20
C LEU A 65 27.44 -11.21 0.22
N GLU A 66 28.06 -10.27 0.95
CA GLU A 66 28.49 -10.45 2.34
C GLU A 66 27.31 -10.69 3.28
N PHE A 67 26.17 -10.05 3.01
CA PHE A 67 24.93 -10.34 3.76
C PHE A 67 24.52 -11.79 3.61
N ILE A 68 24.60 -12.33 2.37
CA ILE A 68 24.18 -13.70 2.07
C ILE A 68 25.08 -14.68 2.81
N ALA A 69 26.40 -14.49 2.74
CA ALA A 69 27.36 -15.31 3.49
C ALA A 69 27.13 -15.24 5.02
N GLY A 70 26.88 -14.03 5.55
CA GLY A 70 26.56 -13.82 6.97
C GLY A 70 25.27 -14.51 7.40
N PHE A 71 24.22 -14.43 6.58
CA PHE A 71 22.95 -15.11 6.84
C PHE A 71 23.10 -16.64 6.90
N TYR A 72 23.73 -17.23 5.88
CA TYR A 72 23.99 -18.68 5.88
C TYR A 72 24.98 -19.09 6.98
N GLY A 73 25.97 -18.26 7.29
CA GLY A 73 26.88 -18.47 8.42
C GLY A 73 26.14 -18.61 9.76
N CYS A 74 25.13 -17.77 10.00
CA CYS A 74 24.25 -17.92 11.16
C CYS A 74 23.50 -19.25 11.13
N LEU A 75 22.87 -19.61 9.99
CA LEU A 75 22.14 -20.87 9.88
C LEU A 75 23.05 -22.09 10.12
N TYR A 76 24.30 -22.08 9.62
CA TYR A 76 25.28 -23.16 9.79
C TYR A 76 25.79 -23.25 11.24
N ALA A 77 25.78 -22.15 11.98
CA ALA A 77 26.19 -22.12 13.40
C ALA A 77 25.04 -22.41 14.36
N GLY A 78 23.80 -22.53 13.89
CA GLY A 78 22.61 -22.60 14.75
C GLY A 78 22.34 -21.28 15.49
N VAL A 79 22.72 -20.15 14.91
CA VAL A 79 22.51 -18.80 15.42
C VAL A 79 21.25 -18.22 14.76
N VAL A 80 20.39 -17.56 15.55
CA VAL A 80 19.16 -16.93 15.05
C VAL A 80 19.51 -15.59 14.38
N ALA A 81 19.44 -15.56 13.06
CA ALA A 81 19.73 -14.36 12.29
C ALA A 81 18.65 -13.29 12.50
N THR A 82 19.04 -12.02 12.60
CA THR A 82 18.12 -10.90 12.73
C THR A 82 18.50 -9.83 11.70
N PRO A 83 17.96 -9.92 10.46
CA PRO A 83 18.26 -8.97 9.38
C PRO A 83 17.74 -7.57 9.70
N LEU A 84 18.61 -6.58 9.63
CA LEU A 84 18.30 -5.18 9.84
C LEU A 84 19.07 -4.29 8.88
N TYR A 85 18.67 -3.03 8.86
CA TYR A 85 19.40 -1.98 8.17
C TYR A 85 20.75 -1.72 8.85
N PRO A 86 21.83 -1.53 8.10
CA PRO A 86 23.11 -1.11 8.72
C PRO A 86 22.96 0.29 9.34
N PRO A 87 23.61 0.56 10.50
CA PRO A 87 23.58 1.85 11.15
C PRO A 87 24.16 2.95 10.25
N ARG A 88 23.59 4.15 10.36
CA ARG A 88 24.10 5.32 9.63
C ARG A 88 25.18 5.99 10.45
N PRO A 89 26.31 6.40 9.82
CA PRO A 89 27.32 7.19 10.52
C PRO A 89 26.71 8.51 11.07
N ASN A 90 27.07 8.86 12.29
CA ASN A 90 26.70 10.12 12.97
C ASN A 90 25.19 10.38 13.09
N ARG A 91 24.37 9.32 13.08
CA ARG A 91 22.92 9.46 13.28
C ARG A 91 22.36 8.35 14.17
N PRO A 92 21.74 8.70 15.31
CA PRO A 92 21.06 7.71 16.15
C PRO A 92 19.97 6.96 15.35
N ASP A 93 19.91 5.65 15.51
CA ASP A 93 18.87 4.80 14.94
C ASP A 93 18.02 4.21 16.08
N PRO A 94 16.88 4.84 16.41
CA PRO A 94 15.98 4.36 17.46
C PRO A 94 15.44 2.96 17.19
N ARG A 95 15.28 2.58 15.91
CA ARG A 95 14.80 1.26 15.51
C ARG A 95 15.84 0.19 15.81
N LEU A 96 17.09 0.42 15.43
CA LEU A 96 18.20 -0.48 15.74
C LEU A 96 18.31 -0.69 17.25
N MET A 97 18.23 0.37 18.04
CA MET A 97 18.22 0.31 19.51
C MET A 97 17.07 -0.56 20.04
N ALA A 98 15.85 -0.28 19.59
CA ALA A 98 14.66 -1.01 20.02
C ALA A 98 14.75 -2.51 19.67
N VAL A 99 15.20 -2.84 18.46
CA VAL A 99 15.34 -4.25 18.02
C VAL A 99 16.47 -4.93 18.77
N THR A 100 17.61 -4.28 19.03
CA THR A 100 18.71 -4.87 19.81
C THR A 100 18.25 -5.32 21.18
N VAL A 101 17.45 -4.47 21.85
CA VAL A 101 16.88 -4.79 23.17
C VAL A 101 15.83 -5.90 23.08
N ASP A 102 14.88 -5.79 22.15
CA ASP A 102 13.77 -6.74 22.01
C ASP A 102 14.27 -8.14 21.61
N ALA A 103 15.21 -8.22 20.65
CA ALA A 103 15.83 -9.48 20.23
C ALA A 103 16.75 -10.08 21.29
N GLN A 104 17.19 -9.30 22.27
CA GLN A 104 18.26 -9.66 23.20
C GLN A 104 19.51 -10.16 22.44
N ALA A 105 19.89 -9.41 21.39
CA ALA A 105 21.00 -9.78 20.54
C ALA A 105 22.33 -9.64 21.28
N THR A 106 23.23 -10.59 21.07
CA THR A 106 24.59 -10.61 21.63
C THR A 106 25.64 -10.28 20.59
N PHE A 107 25.36 -10.56 19.31
CA PHE A 107 26.29 -10.38 18.20
C PHE A 107 25.73 -9.42 17.15
N ALA A 108 26.65 -8.71 16.48
CA ALA A 108 26.37 -7.94 15.27
C ALA A 108 27.36 -8.35 14.18
N LEU A 109 26.88 -8.95 13.10
CA LEU A 109 27.65 -9.34 11.93
C LEU A 109 27.55 -8.23 10.89
N THR A 110 28.70 -7.85 10.34
CA THR A 110 28.78 -6.76 9.36
C THR A 110 30.08 -6.83 8.54
N THR A 111 30.34 -5.80 7.73
CA THR A 111 31.63 -5.60 7.06
C THR A 111 32.59 -4.79 7.93
N ALA A 112 33.92 -4.93 7.71
CA ALA A 112 34.94 -4.16 8.43
C ALA A 112 34.72 -2.64 8.28
N LYS A 113 34.26 -2.20 7.12
CA LYS A 113 33.95 -0.78 6.85
C LYS A 113 32.83 -0.26 7.75
N VAL A 114 31.74 -1.02 7.90
CA VAL A 114 30.62 -0.63 8.78
C VAL A 114 31.02 -0.70 10.24
N ALA A 115 31.69 -1.77 10.67
CA ALA A 115 32.19 -1.91 12.04
C ALA A 115 33.08 -0.74 12.46
N ALA A 116 34.01 -0.32 11.60
CA ALA A 116 34.88 0.84 11.84
C ALA A 116 34.08 2.16 11.97
N SER A 117 33.02 2.33 11.17
CA SER A 117 32.19 3.55 11.24
C SER A 117 31.40 3.64 12.55
N VAL A 118 30.92 2.51 13.06
CA VAL A 118 30.19 2.45 14.34
C VAL A 118 31.14 2.67 15.55
N ALA A 119 32.36 2.14 15.48
CA ALA A 119 33.37 2.34 16.53
C ALA A 119 33.74 3.83 16.73
N ILE A 120 33.67 4.64 15.67
CA ILE A 120 33.92 6.09 15.71
C ILE A 120 32.76 6.85 16.37
N ASP A 121 31.54 6.39 16.16
CA ASP A 121 30.29 7.08 16.56
C ASP A 121 29.82 6.63 17.96
N GLN A 122 30.69 6.29 18.88
CA GLN A 122 30.40 5.90 20.28
C GLN A 122 28.89 5.93 20.63
N SER A 123 28.09 5.11 19.93
CA SER A 123 26.67 4.98 20.21
C SER A 123 26.47 4.51 21.64
N THR A 124 25.63 5.20 22.39
CA THR A 124 25.31 4.86 23.77
C THR A 124 24.26 3.72 23.82
N GLY A 125 24.29 2.87 24.85
CA GLY A 125 23.24 1.90 25.14
C GLY A 125 23.50 0.48 24.65
N ALA A 126 22.42 -0.29 24.39
CA ALA A 126 22.49 -1.73 24.10
C ALA A 126 23.36 -2.11 22.90
N VAL A 127 23.47 -1.23 21.90
CA VAL A 127 24.30 -1.47 20.70
C VAL A 127 25.80 -1.54 21.01
N GLN A 128 26.26 -0.86 22.09
CA GLN A 128 27.66 -0.94 22.56
C GLN A 128 28.01 -2.29 23.20
N GLN A 129 27.00 -2.99 23.70
CA GLN A 129 27.19 -4.30 24.36
C GLN A 129 27.29 -5.45 23.35
N LEU A 130 26.99 -5.19 22.07
CA LEU A 130 27.10 -6.17 21.02
C LEU A 130 28.56 -6.53 20.74
N GLN A 131 28.82 -7.80 20.52
CA GLN A 131 30.07 -8.27 19.96
C GLN A 131 30.03 -8.11 18.44
N TRP A 132 30.78 -7.12 17.92
CA TRP A 132 30.83 -6.82 16.49
C TRP A 132 31.84 -7.72 15.78
N LEU A 133 31.36 -8.42 14.72
CA LEU A 133 32.13 -9.34 13.90
C LEU A 133 32.16 -8.85 12.45
N ALA A 134 33.36 -8.48 11.97
CA ALA A 134 33.61 -8.12 10.58
C ALA A 134 33.85 -9.41 9.77
N THR A 135 32.81 -9.89 9.09
CA THR A 135 32.84 -11.22 8.45
C THR A 135 33.52 -11.24 7.10
N ASP A 136 33.69 -10.08 6.45
CA ASP A 136 34.40 -9.90 5.20
C ASP A 136 35.93 -10.02 5.32
N THR A 137 36.45 -10.06 6.54
CA THR A 137 37.90 -10.23 6.84
C THR A 137 38.27 -11.60 7.39
N ILE A 138 37.29 -12.51 7.51
CA ILE A 138 37.53 -13.85 8.06
C ILE A 138 38.29 -14.68 7.02
N ASP A 139 39.38 -15.33 7.44
CA ASP A 139 40.08 -16.29 6.60
C ASP A 139 39.17 -17.49 6.29
N THR A 140 38.94 -17.74 5.02
CA THR A 140 38.12 -18.86 4.57
C THR A 140 38.67 -20.23 4.94
N ALA A 141 39.97 -20.35 5.32
CA ALA A 141 40.55 -21.55 5.89
C ALA A 141 39.89 -21.98 7.21
N ASN A 142 39.27 -21.03 7.92
CA ASN A 142 38.47 -21.36 9.12
C ASN A 142 37.28 -22.27 8.83
N ALA A 143 36.86 -22.41 7.57
CA ALA A 143 35.78 -23.31 7.18
C ALA A 143 36.03 -24.76 7.60
N ASP A 144 37.29 -25.19 7.71
CA ASP A 144 37.65 -26.55 8.10
C ASP A 144 37.45 -26.82 9.62
N HIS A 145 37.26 -25.74 10.39
CA HIS A 145 36.95 -25.86 11.83
C HIS A 145 35.43 -25.85 12.13
N TRP A 146 34.59 -25.72 11.10
CA TRP A 146 33.16 -25.83 11.29
C TRP A 146 32.72 -27.20 11.76
N GLN A 147 31.93 -27.24 12.83
CA GLN A 147 31.29 -28.43 13.32
C GLN A 147 29.90 -28.56 12.74
N GLU A 148 29.67 -29.57 11.94
CA GLU A 148 28.38 -29.79 11.29
C GLU A 148 27.29 -30.03 12.36
N GLN A 149 26.28 -29.17 12.35
CA GLN A 149 25.09 -29.31 13.18
C GLN A 149 23.88 -29.09 12.29
N MET A 150 23.10 -30.15 12.08
CA MET A 150 21.84 -30.03 11.36
C MET A 150 20.76 -29.47 12.31
N PRO A 151 20.21 -28.31 12.04
CA PRO A 151 19.18 -27.75 12.90
C PRO A 151 17.89 -28.58 12.84
N GLU A 152 17.24 -28.72 13.99
CA GLU A 152 15.91 -29.31 14.05
C GLU A 152 14.93 -28.46 13.21
N PRO A 153 13.95 -29.09 12.52
CA PRO A 153 12.99 -28.37 11.68
C PRO A 153 12.24 -27.24 12.41
N THR A 154 11.95 -27.42 13.69
CA THR A 154 11.25 -26.46 14.54
C THR A 154 12.15 -25.39 15.15
N ALA A 155 13.49 -25.53 15.04
CA ALA A 155 14.42 -24.53 15.52
C ALA A 155 14.25 -23.21 14.79
N LEU A 156 14.44 -22.09 15.49
CA LEU A 156 14.40 -20.76 14.89
C LEU A 156 15.59 -20.57 13.94
N ALA A 157 15.29 -20.13 12.75
CA ALA A 157 16.27 -19.75 11.74
C ALA A 157 16.59 -18.26 11.80
N PHE A 158 15.54 -17.43 11.88
CA PHE A 158 15.70 -15.98 11.95
C PHE A 158 14.49 -15.29 12.61
N LEU A 159 14.70 -14.05 13.03
CA LEU A 159 13.66 -13.13 13.48
C LEU A 159 13.42 -12.08 12.38
N GLN A 160 12.22 -12.06 11.80
CA GLN A 160 11.82 -11.03 10.85
C GLN A 160 11.14 -9.89 11.58
N TYR A 161 11.84 -8.75 11.72
CA TYR A 161 11.24 -7.57 12.37
C TYR A 161 10.33 -6.81 11.43
N THR A 162 9.05 -6.74 11.80
CA THR A 162 8.04 -5.93 11.11
C THR A 162 7.85 -4.57 11.79
N SER A 163 7.40 -3.57 11.04
CA SER A 163 7.15 -2.21 11.56
C SER A 163 5.85 -2.10 12.35
N GLY A 164 5.37 -3.14 12.98
CA GLY A 164 4.17 -3.23 13.80
C GLY A 164 3.16 -2.08 13.66
N SER A 165 1.88 -2.33 13.65
CA SER A 165 0.84 -1.27 13.57
C SER A 165 0.85 -0.31 14.78
N THR A 166 1.59 -0.64 15.83
CA THR A 166 1.73 0.15 17.08
C THR A 166 3.01 0.97 17.14
N GLY A 167 3.83 0.96 16.07
CA GLY A 167 5.12 1.66 16.05
C GLY A 167 6.29 0.92 16.71
N THR A 168 6.03 -0.05 17.59
CA THR A 168 7.08 -0.88 18.20
C THR A 168 7.38 -2.07 17.29
N PRO A 169 8.65 -2.30 16.91
CA PRO A 169 9.03 -3.45 16.10
C PRO A 169 8.69 -4.78 16.78
N LYS A 170 8.21 -5.75 16.00
CA LYS A 170 7.90 -7.11 16.49
C LYS A 170 8.73 -8.12 15.70
N GLY A 171 9.47 -8.98 16.40
CA GLY A 171 10.25 -10.05 15.80
C GLY A 171 9.39 -11.27 15.53
N VAL A 172 9.06 -11.55 14.28
CA VAL A 172 8.34 -12.75 13.86
C VAL A 172 9.29 -13.95 13.90
N MET A 173 8.91 -15.02 14.59
CA MET A 173 9.73 -16.22 14.82
C MET A 173 9.63 -17.20 13.66
N VAL A 174 10.60 -17.18 12.73
CA VAL A 174 10.61 -18.05 11.55
C VAL A 174 11.51 -19.25 11.79
N SER A 175 10.93 -20.46 11.71
CA SER A 175 11.65 -21.72 11.86
C SER A 175 12.22 -22.23 10.52
N HIS A 176 13.13 -23.21 10.60
CA HIS A 176 13.63 -23.91 9.41
C HIS A 176 12.51 -24.63 8.64
N ALA A 177 11.52 -25.20 9.33
CA ALA A 177 10.35 -25.83 8.70
C ALA A 177 9.49 -24.82 7.94
N ASN A 178 9.25 -23.63 8.51
CA ASN A 178 8.51 -22.56 7.84
C ASN A 178 9.18 -22.17 6.53
N ILE A 179 10.52 -21.97 6.55
CA ILE A 179 11.31 -21.66 5.37
C ILE A 179 11.14 -22.73 4.30
N MET A 180 11.33 -23.99 4.66
CA MET A 180 11.27 -25.11 3.71
C MET A 180 9.89 -25.24 3.07
N HIS A 181 8.82 -25.10 3.86
CA HIS A 181 7.46 -25.18 3.34
C HIS A 181 7.14 -24.01 2.41
N ASN A 182 7.48 -22.79 2.80
CA ASN A 182 7.20 -21.60 1.99
C ASN A 182 8.04 -21.58 0.71
N ALA A 183 9.30 -22.03 0.76
CA ALA A 183 10.15 -22.18 -0.42
C ALA A 183 9.59 -23.23 -1.40
N ALA A 184 9.07 -24.35 -0.89
CA ALA A 184 8.39 -25.36 -1.71
C ALA A 184 7.13 -24.78 -2.37
N MET A 185 6.39 -23.97 -1.63
CA MET A 185 5.17 -23.31 -2.12
C MET A 185 5.48 -22.34 -3.25
N ILE A 186 6.48 -21.47 -3.08
CA ILE A 186 6.94 -20.53 -4.12
C ILE A 186 7.47 -21.31 -5.33
N HIS A 187 8.28 -22.34 -5.10
CA HIS A 187 8.83 -23.19 -6.17
C HIS A 187 7.73 -23.79 -7.05
N THR A 188 6.66 -24.32 -6.42
CA THR A 188 5.53 -24.92 -7.11
C THR A 188 4.70 -23.86 -7.84
N ALA A 189 4.36 -22.77 -7.16
CA ALA A 189 3.46 -21.74 -7.67
C ALA A 189 4.06 -20.95 -8.84
N PHE A 190 5.36 -20.68 -8.80
CA PHE A 190 6.11 -20.01 -9.86
C PHE A 190 6.71 -20.97 -10.88
N ALA A 191 6.46 -22.27 -10.73
CA ALA A 191 7.01 -23.36 -11.57
C ALA A 191 8.53 -23.21 -11.79
N LEU A 192 9.27 -22.92 -10.71
CA LEU A 192 10.71 -22.70 -10.77
C LEU A 192 11.45 -23.99 -11.12
N THR A 193 12.54 -23.85 -11.86
CA THR A 193 13.46 -24.91 -12.22
C THR A 193 14.91 -24.44 -12.04
N PRO A 194 15.91 -25.32 -12.05
CA PRO A 194 17.30 -24.90 -12.06
C PRO A 194 17.72 -24.07 -13.29
N GLN A 195 16.91 -24.04 -14.35
CA GLN A 195 17.09 -23.22 -15.56
C GLN A 195 16.42 -21.85 -15.41
N SER A 196 15.54 -21.66 -14.46
CA SER A 196 14.96 -20.34 -14.16
C SER A 196 16.05 -19.36 -13.79
N SER A 197 15.88 -18.10 -14.17
CA SER A 197 16.81 -17.00 -13.86
C SER A 197 16.07 -15.93 -13.08
N GLY A 198 16.53 -15.62 -11.87
CA GLY A 198 15.92 -14.64 -10.99
C GLY A 198 16.59 -13.28 -11.03
N LEU A 199 15.82 -12.21 -10.79
CA LEU A 199 16.36 -10.90 -10.45
C LEU A 199 15.64 -10.34 -9.25
N MET A 200 16.41 -9.94 -8.21
CA MET A 200 15.88 -9.35 -6.99
C MET A 200 16.54 -8.00 -6.72
N TRP A 201 15.71 -7.00 -6.43
CA TRP A 201 16.15 -5.64 -6.07
C TRP A 201 15.60 -5.18 -4.73
N THR A 202 14.69 -5.95 -4.10
CA THR A 202 14.14 -5.59 -2.80
C THR A 202 15.14 -5.82 -1.67
N PRO A 203 15.10 -5.01 -0.58
CA PRO A 203 16.06 -5.11 0.52
C PRO A 203 16.02 -6.47 1.23
N PHE A 204 17.18 -6.99 1.63
CA PHE A 204 17.29 -8.29 2.32
C PHE A 204 16.79 -8.29 3.78
N TYR A 205 16.64 -7.13 4.39
CA TYR A 205 16.00 -7.01 5.72
C TYR A 205 14.46 -7.04 5.65
N HIS A 206 13.88 -7.11 4.44
CA HIS A 206 12.46 -7.33 4.18
C HIS A 206 12.24 -8.79 3.78
N ASP A 207 11.14 -9.40 4.25
CA ASP A 207 10.78 -10.81 3.98
C ASP A 207 10.82 -11.17 2.48
N MET A 208 10.24 -10.34 1.61
CA MET A 208 10.26 -10.54 0.16
C MET A 208 11.70 -10.59 -0.39
N GLY A 209 12.59 -9.70 0.04
CA GLY A 209 13.98 -9.69 -0.40
C GLY A 209 14.79 -10.85 0.17
N LEU A 210 14.59 -11.18 1.45
CA LEU A 210 15.28 -12.29 2.10
C LEU A 210 14.84 -13.64 1.54
N ILE A 211 13.53 -13.89 1.55
CA ILE A 211 13.01 -15.19 1.07
C ILE A 211 13.18 -15.31 -0.44
N GLY A 212 12.72 -14.33 -1.22
CA GLY A 212 12.77 -14.40 -2.68
C GLY A 212 14.17 -14.25 -3.27
N GLY A 213 15.03 -13.44 -2.65
CA GLY A 213 16.37 -13.11 -3.19
C GLY A 213 17.53 -13.90 -2.59
N VAL A 214 17.40 -14.41 -1.36
CA VAL A 214 18.50 -15.11 -0.68
C VAL A 214 18.19 -16.60 -0.45
N ILE A 215 16.97 -16.94 -0.04
CA ILE A 215 16.62 -18.33 0.33
C ILE A 215 16.13 -19.12 -0.89
N GLN A 216 15.19 -18.56 -1.65
CA GLN A 216 14.55 -19.26 -2.77
C GLN A 216 15.55 -19.71 -3.86
N PRO A 217 16.56 -18.91 -4.23
CA PRO A 217 17.57 -19.36 -5.22
C PRO A 217 18.30 -20.62 -4.81
N ILE A 218 18.68 -20.73 -3.54
CA ILE A 218 19.36 -21.93 -3.01
C ILE A 218 18.42 -23.13 -2.99
N TYR A 219 17.13 -22.91 -2.64
CA TYR A 219 16.13 -23.97 -2.68
C TYR A 219 15.91 -24.48 -4.11
N ALA A 220 15.63 -23.59 -5.05
CA ALA A 220 15.33 -23.94 -6.45
C ALA A 220 16.55 -24.36 -7.26
N GLY A 221 17.75 -23.91 -6.87
CA GLY A 221 18.99 -24.18 -7.60
C GLY A 221 19.19 -23.28 -8.85
N ASN A 222 18.57 -22.13 -8.87
CA ASN A 222 18.65 -21.19 -9.95
C ASN A 222 19.59 -20.00 -9.69
N LEU A 223 20.16 -19.43 -10.73
CA LEU A 223 20.93 -18.19 -10.63
C LEU A 223 20.02 -17.04 -10.28
N THR A 224 20.43 -16.18 -9.32
CA THR A 224 19.74 -14.93 -9.05
C THR A 224 20.68 -13.73 -9.18
N THR A 225 20.29 -12.81 -10.04
CA THR A 225 20.94 -11.50 -10.20
C THR A 225 20.38 -10.53 -9.16
N LEU A 226 21.27 -9.80 -8.51
CA LEU A 226 20.97 -8.83 -7.46
C LEU A 226 21.22 -7.42 -8.00
N LEU A 227 20.23 -6.55 -7.86
CA LEU A 227 20.30 -5.13 -8.15
C LEU A 227 19.99 -4.38 -6.87
N SER A 228 20.80 -3.35 -6.50
CA SER A 228 20.51 -2.65 -5.24
C SER A 228 19.18 -1.90 -5.34
N PRO A 229 18.42 -1.78 -4.22
CA PRO A 229 17.20 -0.98 -4.18
C PRO A 229 17.42 0.47 -4.65
N VAL A 230 18.55 1.04 -4.29
CA VAL A 230 18.96 2.41 -4.69
C VAL A 230 19.11 2.52 -6.20
N ASP A 231 19.76 1.54 -6.83
CA ASP A 231 19.97 1.52 -8.29
C ASP A 231 18.63 1.45 -9.06
N PHE A 232 17.72 0.61 -8.58
CA PHE A 232 16.37 0.56 -9.14
C PHE A 232 15.65 1.90 -9.00
N LEU A 233 15.62 2.48 -7.79
CA LEU A 233 14.91 3.73 -7.54
C LEU A 233 15.50 4.92 -8.31
N GLN A 234 16.82 4.97 -8.48
CA GLN A 234 17.50 6.02 -9.25
C GLN A 234 17.22 5.92 -10.74
N GLN A 235 17.23 4.72 -11.29
CA GLN A 235 17.04 4.46 -12.72
C GLN A 235 16.22 3.19 -12.93
N PRO A 236 14.88 3.25 -12.85
CA PRO A 236 14.01 2.08 -12.97
C PRO A 236 14.20 1.28 -14.27
N VAL A 237 14.65 1.93 -15.34
CA VAL A 237 14.96 1.25 -16.60
C VAL A 237 16.08 0.20 -16.45
N ARG A 238 16.96 0.31 -15.46
CA ARG A 238 18.00 -0.71 -15.20
C ARG A 238 17.39 -2.07 -14.89
N TRP A 239 16.29 -2.10 -14.13
CA TRP A 239 15.57 -3.33 -13.85
C TRP A 239 15.15 -4.03 -15.14
N LEU A 240 14.48 -3.31 -16.06
CA LEU A 240 14.01 -3.88 -17.33
C LEU A 240 15.17 -4.24 -18.27
N ARG A 241 16.23 -3.42 -18.31
CA ARG A 241 17.43 -3.72 -19.10
C ARG A 241 18.16 -4.95 -18.60
N THR A 242 18.27 -5.15 -17.30
CA THR A 242 18.87 -6.37 -16.74
C THR A 242 18.00 -7.59 -17.06
N ILE A 243 16.66 -7.49 -16.94
CA ILE A 243 15.75 -8.57 -17.34
C ILE A 243 15.99 -8.95 -18.81
N SER A 244 16.06 -7.96 -19.68
CA SER A 244 16.29 -8.16 -21.13
C SER A 244 17.65 -8.79 -21.41
N ALA A 245 18.73 -8.19 -20.88
CA ALA A 245 20.11 -8.58 -21.18
C ALA A 245 20.47 -9.97 -20.64
N GLU A 246 19.99 -10.32 -19.44
CA GLU A 246 20.29 -11.59 -18.78
C GLU A 246 19.20 -12.65 -18.95
N ARG A 247 18.18 -12.36 -19.76
CA ARG A 247 17.06 -13.29 -20.03
C ARG A 247 16.40 -13.78 -18.74
N ILE A 248 16.14 -12.84 -17.82
CA ILE A 248 15.52 -13.14 -16.52
C ILE A 248 14.09 -13.62 -16.71
N THR A 249 13.77 -14.76 -16.09
CA THR A 249 12.44 -15.35 -16.17
C THR A 249 11.56 -14.96 -14.99
N VAL A 250 12.14 -14.64 -13.81
CA VAL A 250 11.43 -14.35 -12.57
C VAL A 250 11.94 -13.08 -11.93
N SER A 251 11.09 -12.09 -11.79
CA SER A 251 11.36 -10.85 -11.05
C SER A 251 10.05 -10.17 -10.67
N GLY A 252 10.10 -9.23 -9.75
CA GLY A 252 8.91 -8.49 -9.37
C GLY A 252 9.17 -7.53 -8.21
N GLY A 253 8.09 -7.05 -7.61
CA GLY A 253 8.12 -6.15 -6.49
C GLY A 253 6.75 -5.61 -6.14
N PRO A 254 6.64 -4.64 -5.24
CA PRO A 254 5.39 -3.98 -4.93
C PRO A 254 4.80 -3.22 -6.12
N ASN A 255 3.51 -2.92 -6.06
CA ASN A 255 2.77 -2.21 -7.12
C ASN A 255 3.44 -0.87 -7.52
N PHE A 256 4.00 -0.14 -6.53
CA PHE A 256 4.67 1.14 -6.80
C PHE A 256 5.87 1.00 -7.77
N ALA A 257 6.53 -0.15 -7.81
CA ALA A 257 7.66 -0.37 -8.70
C ALA A 257 7.24 -0.36 -10.17
N TYR A 258 6.11 -0.97 -10.45
CA TYR A 258 5.51 -0.95 -11.79
C TYR A 258 5.03 0.45 -12.15
N GLU A 259 4.40 1.17 -11.21
CA GLU A 259 4.01 2.58 -11.39
C GLU A 259 5.22 3.48 -11.66
N LEU A 260 6.32 3.27 -10.94
CA LEU A 260 7.55 4.03 -11.16
C LEU A 260 8.08 3.83 -12.59
N CYS A 261 8.09 2.58 -13.08
CA CYS A 261 8.48 2.28 -14.46
C CYS A 261 7.53 2.92 -15.50
N ILE A 262 6.21 2.87 -15.24
CA ILE A 262 5.21 3.51 -16.12
C ILE A 262 5.49 5.02 -16.26
N ASN A 263 5.74 5.67 -15.15
CA ASN A 263 5.77 7.13 -15.07
C ASN A 263 7.14 7.74 -15.45
N THR A 264 8.24 6.98 -15.34
CA THR A 264 9.59 7.55 -15.48
C THR A 264 10.37 7.05 -16.70
N ILE A 265 10.06 5.86 -17.22
CA ILE A 265 10.81 5.30 -18.35
C ILE A 265 10.28 5.91 -19.65
N THR A 266 11.17 6.55 -20.41
CA THR A 266 10.84 7.13 -21.73
C THR A 266 10.95 6.09 -22.86
N PRO A 267 10.29 6.31 -24.02
CA PRO A 267 10.41 5.42 -25.19
C PRO A 267 11.86 5.19 -25.63
N ASP A 268 12.70 6.23 -25.66
CA ASP A 268 14.11 6.12 -26.05
C ASP A 268 14.91 5.21 -25.12
N GLN A 269 14.56 5.17 -23.84
CA GLN A 269 15.17 4.27 -22.86
C GLN A 269 14.78 2.81 -23.06
N CYS A 270 13.68 2.55 -23.79
CA CYS A 270 13.21 1.21 -24.11
C CYS A 270 13.83 0.62 -25.38
N GLU A 271 14.67 1.37 -26.10
CA GLU A 271 15.34 0.87 -27.31
C GLU A 271 16.16 -0.38 -27.00
N GLY A 272 15.94 -1.44 -27.78
CA GLY A 272 16.64 -2.74 -27.64
C GLY A 272 16.12 -3.63 -26.49
N LEU A 273 15.05 -3.25 -25.75
CA LEU A 273 14.47 -4.14 -24.75
C LEU A 273 13.76 -5.34 -25.39
N ASP A 274 13.96 -6.52 -24.79
CA ASP A 274 13.17 -7.73 -25.03
C ASP A 274 12.78 -8.37 -23.69
N LEU A 275 11.51 -8.20 -23.34
CA LEU A 275 10.92 -8.70 -22.09
C LEU A 275 10.13 -10.00 -22.27
N ALA A 276 10.19 -10.63 -23.45
CA ALA A 276 9.45 -11.86 -23.74
C ALA A 276 9.88 -13.04 -22.85
N CYS A 277 11.11 -13.00 -22.30
CA CYS A 277 11.61 -13.99 -21.35
C CYS A 277 11.02 -13.88 -19.94
N TRP A 278 10.40 -12.77 -19.60
CA TRP A 278 9.84 -12.53 -18.25
C TRP A 278 8.53 -13.30 -18.07
N GLU A 279 8.59 -14.42 -17.34
CA GLU A 279 7.50 -15.36 -17.17
C GLU A 279 6.70 -15.11 -15.88
N VAL A 280 7.40 -14.69 -14.80
CA VAL A 280 6.82 -14.40 -13.50
C VAL A 280 7.16 -12.98 -13.09
N ALA A 281 6.20 -12.08 -13.23
CA ALA A 281 6.24 -10.70 -12.74
C ALA A 281 5.41 -10.62 -11.46
N PHE A 282 5.99 -11.08 -10.33
CA PHE A 282 5.22 -11.09 -9.07
C PHE A 282 4.95 -9.67 -8.55
N SER A 283 3.73 -9.46 -8.04
CA SER A 283 3.30 -8.19 -7.45
C SER A 283 2.60 -8.44 -6.12
N GLY A 284 3.09 -7.83 -5.03
CA GLY A 284 2.55 -8.05 -3.69
C GLY A 284 3.10 -7.05 -2.67
N ALA A 285 2.93 -7.36 -1.39
CA ALA A 285 3.30 -6.54 -0.24
C ALA A 285 2.50 -5.22 -0.07
N GLU A 286 1.73 -4.80 -1.06
CA GLU A 286 0.77 -3.69 -1.01
C GLU A 286 -0.40 -3.98 -1.96
N PRO A 287 -1.50 -3.19 -1.93
CA PRO A 287 -2.62 -3.43 -2.83
C PRO A 287 -2.22 -3.41 -4.31
N VAL A 288 -2.50 -4.48 -5.02
CA VAL A 288 -2.25 -4.59 -6.47
C VAL A 288 -3.41 -3.93 -7.22
N ARG A 289 -3.10 -2.95 -8.07
CA ARG A 289 -4.09 -2.13 -8.77
C ARG A 289 -4.28 -2.59 -10.22
N ALA A 290 -5.51 -2.84 -10.63
CA ALA A 290 -5.84 -3.26 -12.00
C ALA A 290 -5.30 -2.28 -13.05
N GLY A 291 -5.48 -0.97 -12.83
CA GLY A 291 -4.98 0.06 -13.73
C GLY A 291 -3.44 0.07 -13.87
N THR A 292 -2.70 -0.27 -12.81
CA THR A 292 -1.24 -0.40 -12.87
C THR A 292 -0.83 -1.54 -13.78
N LEU A 293 -1.44 -2.72 -13.59
CA LEU A 293 -1.13 -3.91 -14.41
C LEU A 293 -1.42 -3.65 -15.88
N GLU A 294 -2.56 -3.05 -16.19
CA GLU A 294 -2.99 -2.75 -17.56
C GLU A 294 -2.07 -1.72 -18.22
N ARG A 295 -1.77 -0.60 -17.55
CA ARG A 295 -0.88 0.43 -18.11
C ARG A 295 0.54 -0.08 -18.29
N PHE A 296 1.07 -0.86 -17.35
CA PHE A 296 2.39 -1.46 -17.50
C PHE A 296 2.42 -2.43 -18.67
N ALA A 297 1.45 -3.35 -18.75
CA ALA A 297 1.34 -4.29 -19.86
C ALA A 297 1.23 -3.57 -21.22
N ALA A 298 0.37 -2.56 -21.33
CA ALA A 298 0.21 -1.77 -22.56
C ALA A 298 1.50 -1.05 -22.96
N LYS A 299 2.19 -0.42 -22.01
CA LYS A 299 3.43 0.31 -22.26
C LYS A 299 4.55 -0.60 -22.75
N PHE A 300 4.70 -1.79 -22.16
CA PHE A 300 5.80 -2.69 -22.44
C PHE A 300 5.45 -3.87 -23.37
N ALA A 301 4.20 -3.97 -23.84
CA ALA A 301 3.80 -4.95 -24.88
C ALA A 301 4.64 -4.88 -26.17
N PRO A 302 4.99 -3.69 -26.70
CA PRO A 302 5.85 -3.60 -27.88
C PRO A 302 7.26 -4.22 -27.68
N TYR A 303 7.66 -4.38 -26.42
CA TYR A 303 8.94 -4.96 -26.00
C TYR A 303 8.80 -6.40 -25.50
N GLY A 304 7.69 -7.08 -25.83
CA GLY A 304 7.45 -8.50 -25.53
C GLY A 304 6.86 -8.81 -24.15
N PHE A 305 6.57 -7.81 -23.30
CA PHE A 305 5.93 -8.07 -22.01
C PHE A 305 4.48 -8.53 -22.20
N ARG A 306 4.09 -9.57 -21.48
CA ARG A 306 2.75 -10.15 -21.53
C ARG A 306 2.00 -9.95 -20.22
N ILE A 307 0.74 -9.56 -20.27
CA ILE A 307 -0.08 -9.40 -19.06
C ILE A 307 -0.19 -10.71 -18.25
N ALA A 308 -0.15 -11.87 -18.93
CA ALA A 308 -0.14 -13.18 -18.28
C ALA A 308 1.15 -13.51 -17.50
N ALA A 309 2.20 -12.69 -17.61
CA ALA A 309 3.38 -12.79 -16.76
C ALA A 309 3.12 -12.24 -15.34
N PHE A 310 2.14 -11.35 -15.18
CA PHE A 310 1.83 -10.85 -13.85
C PHE A 310 1.33 -11.97 -12.93
N THR A 311 1.93 -12.03 -11.76
CA THR A 311 1.65 -13.00 -10.71
C THR A 311 1.35 -12.27 -9.41
N PRO A 312 0.15 -11.67 -9.27
CA PRO A 312 -0.25 -11.05 -8.01
C PRO A 312 -0.23 -12.06 -6.87
N CYS A 313 0.26 -11.62 -5.72
CA CYS A 313 0.38 -12.46 -4.52
C CYS A 313 0.05 -11.68 -3.25
N PHE A 314 -0.45 -12.41 -2.25
CA PHE A 314 -0.66 -11.92 -0.90
C PHE A 314 0.22 -12.69 0.07
N GLY A 315 0.75 -11.98 1.06
CA GLY A 315 1.54 -12.58 2.12
C GLY A 315 2.02 -11.58 3.15
N MET A 316 2.63 -12.13 4.20
CA MET A 316 3.10 -11.39 5.35
C MET A 316 4.19 -12.19 6.08
N ALA A 317 5.01 -11.51 6.86
CA ALA A 317 6.10 -12.14 7.60
C ALA A 317 5.60 -13.22 8.57
N GLU A 318 4.41 -13.04 9.16
CA GLU A 318 3.74 -13.97 10.06
C GLU A 318 3.35 -15.29 9.36
N SER A 319 3.28 -15.29 8.03
CA SER A 319 3.13 -16.48 7.18
C SER A 319 4.40 -16.75 6.36
N THR A 320 5.56 -16.47 6.91
CA THR A 320 6.90 -16.55 6.32
C THR A 320 7.11 -15.48 5.23
N VAL A 321 6.41 -15.54 4.09
CA VAL A 321 6.28 -14.47 3.11
C VAL A 321 5.05 -14.64 2.24
N MET A 322 4.91 -15.74 1.48
CA MET A 322 3.81 -15.96 0.54
C MET A 322 2.70 -16.79 1.20
N THR A 323 1.46 -16.33 1.07
CA THR A 323 0.24 -17.04 1.51
C THR A 323 -0.57 -17.54 0.32
N THR A 324 -0.81 -16.66 -0.66
CA THR A 324 -1.49 -16.99 -1.92
C THR A 324 -0.78 -16.35 -3.09
N CYS A 325 -0.94 -16.91 -4.27
CA CYS A 325 -0.54 -16.25 -5.51
C CYS A 325 -1.29 -16.80 -6.73
N THR A 326 -1.34 -16.00 -7.79
CA THR A 326 -1.85 -16.40 -9.11
C THR A 326 -0.91 -17.46 -9.71
N PRO A 327 -1.43 -18.52 -10.34
CA PRO A 327 -0.60 -19.49 -11.05
C PRO A 327 0.20 -18.85 -12.19
N GLN A 328 1.43 -19.37 -12.44
CA GLN A 328 2.24 -18.94 -13.58
C GLN A 328 1.46 -19.06 -14.89
N ALA A 329 1.72 -18.13 -15.82
CA ALA A 329 1.15 -18.08 -17.18
C ALA A 329 -0.40 -17.93 -17.24
N GLN A 330 -1.03 -17.58 -16.14
CA GLN A 330 -2.44 -17.21 -16.13
C GLN A 330 -2.58 -15.69 -15.96
N PRO A 331 -3.42 -15.03 -16.78
CA PRO A 331 -3.63 -13.60 -16.59
C PRO A 331 -4.28 -13.33 -15.22
N PRO A 332 -3.95 -12.20 -14.58
CA PRO A 332 -4.58 -11.81 -13.31
C PRO A 332 -6.10 -11.74 -13.44
N VAL A 333 -6.81 -12.30 -12.47
CA VAL A 333 -8.27 -12.18 -12.37
C VAL A 333 -8.60 -10.80 -11.82
N ILE A 334 -9.41 -10.04 -12.54
CA ILE A 334 -9.86 -8.70 -12.12
C ILE A 334 -11.38 -8.74 -12.01
N LEU A 335 -11.88 -8.46 -10.81
CA LEU A 335 -13.30 -8.46 -10.51
C LEU A 335 -13.81 -7.02 -10.36
N ALA A 336 -14.88 -6.68 -11.08
CA ALA A 336 -15.57 -5.41 -10.93
C ALA A 336 -16.68 -5.56 -9.87
N CYS A 337 -16.55 -4.91 -8.74
CA CYS A 337 -17.48 -4.97 -7.62
C CYS A 337 -18.31 -3.71 -7.50
N ASP A 338 -19.55 -3.84 -7.02
CA ASP A 338 -20.37 -2.72 -6.61
C ASP A 338 -19.75 -2.03 -5.39
N ALA A 339 -19.28 -0.80 -5.58
CA ALA A 339 -18.59 -0.04 -4.53
C ALA A 339 -19.49 0.20 -3.30
N GLN A 340 -20.82 0.37 -3.51
CA GLN A 340 -21.74 0.60 -2.39
C GLN A 340 -21.96 -0.70 -1.58
N ALA A 341 -22.04 -1.85 -2.21
CA ALA A 341 -22.13 -3.13 -1.51
C ALA A 341 -20.90 -3.40 -0.67
N LEU A 342 -19.70 -3.08 -1.18
CA LEU A 342 -18.44 -3.24 -0.43
C LEU A 342 -18.40 -2.38 0.84
N THR A 343 -19.02 -1.19 0.86
CA THR A 343 -19.13 -0.39 2.10
C THR A 343 -19.95 -1.06 3.20
N GLN A 344 -20.74 -2.09 2.84
CA GLN A 344 -21.55 -2.89 3.75
C GLN A 344 -20.96 -4.28 3.99
N HIS A 345 -19.70 -4.50 3.68
CA HIS A 345 -19.03 -5.80 3.70
C HIS A 345 -19.71 -6.87 2.83
N ARG A 346 -20.42 -6.47 1.75
CA ARG A 346 -21.09 -7.37 0.82
C ARG A 346 -20.41 -7.32 -0.54
N VAL A 347 -20.22 -8.51 -1.12
CA VAL A 347 -19.65 -8.66 -2.45
C VAL A 347 -20.78 -8.78 -3.46
N LYS A 348 -20.86 -7.83 -4.39
CA LYS A 348 -21.75 -7.90 -5.55
C LYS A 348 -20.96 -7.56 -6.79
N ILE A 349 -21.09 -8.36 -7.82
CA ILE A 349 -20.51 -8.06 -9.12
C ILE A 349 -21.26 -6.85 -9.70
N ALA A 350 -20.51 -5.86 -10.15
CA ALA A 350 -21.09 -4.66 -10.73
C ALA A 350 -21.76 -4.98 -12.08
N PRO A 351 -22.87 -4.32 -12.43
CA PRO A 351 -23.46 -4.44 -13.75
C PRO A 351 -22.50 -3.92 -14.83
N PRO A 352 -22.72 -4.30 -16.12
CA PRO A 352 -21.86 -3.87 -17.22
C PRO A 352 -21.67 -2.36 -17.30
N ALA A 353 -20.53 -1.94 -17.89
CA ALA A 353 -20.09 -0.57 -17.98
C ALA A 353 -21.20 0.41 -18.45
N GLY A 354 -21.39 1.49 -17.70
CA GLY A 354 -22.42 2.51 -17.95
C GLY A 354 -23.30 2.84 -16.74
N SER A 355 -23.17 2.07 -15.65
CA SER A 355 -23.89 2.32 -14.38
C SER A 355 -23.07 3.24 -13.48
N ALA A 356 -23.68 4.28 -12.93
CA ALA A 356 -23.10 5.08 -11.87
C ALA A 356 -23.55 4.52 -10.50
N PRO A 357 -22.68 4.41 -9.47
CA PRO A 357 -21.25 4.81 -9.43
C PRO A 357 -20.33 3.83 -10.19
N ALA A 358 -19.11 4.29 -10.49
CA ALA A 358 -18.10 3.45 -11.15
C ALA A 358 -17.78 2.21 -10.29
N PRO A 359 -17.65 1.02 -10.88
CA PRO A 359 -17.34 -0.19 -10.14
C PRO A 359 -15.92 -0.15 -9.59
N GLN A 360 -15.75 -0.67 -8.37
CA GLN A 360 -14.43 -0.89 -7.80
C GLN A 360 -13.80 -2.14 -8.42
N ARG A 361 -12.60 -1.98 -9.00
CA ARG A 361 -11.89 -3.05 -9.68
C ARG A 361 -10.83 -3.66 -8.77
N LEU A 362 -11.07 -4.86 -8.29
CA LEU A 362 -10.18 -5.60 -7.40
C LEU A 362 -9.39 -6.65 -8.20
N VAL A 363 -8.08 -6.73 -7.90
CA VAL A 363 -7.19 -7.74 -8.48
C VAL A 363 -7.11 -8.90 -7.52
N SER A 364 -7.29 -10.13 -8.01
CA SER A 364 -7.06 -11.33 -7.21
C SER A 364 -5.60 -11.44 -6.82
N SER A 365 -5.35 -11.86 -5.60
CA SER A 365 -4.04 -12.30 -5.09
C SER A 365 -3.83 -13.81 -5.24
N GLY A 366 -4.60 -14.44 -6.12
CA GLY A 366 -4.51 -15.85 -6.43
C GLY A 366 -5.09 -16.77 -5.36
N ARG A 367 -4.61 -18.00 -5.33
CA ARG A 367 -5.10 -19.08 -4.45
C ARG A 367 -3.99 -19.60 -3.54
N SER A 368 -4.38 -20.39 -2.53
CA SER A 368 -3.47 -21.10 -1.64
C SER A 368 -2.80 -22.29 -2.33
N TRP A 369 -1.60 -22.64 -1.88
CA TRP A 369 -0.78 -23.73 -2.38
C TRP A 369 -0.30 -24.64 -1.24
N CYS A 370 0.06 -25.88 -1.53
CA CYS A 370 0.80 -26.79 -0.65
C CYS A 370 0.22 -26.86 0.79
N ASN A 371 -1.06 -27.19 0.93
CA ASN A 371 -1.74 -27.30 2.24
C ASN A 371 -1.82 -26.01 3.06
N GLN A 372 -1.52 -24.85 2.49
CA GLN A 372 -1.86 -23.59 3.09
C GLN A 372 -3.37 -23.34 2.97
N THR A 373 -4.00 -22.94 4.04
CA THR A 373 -5.45 -22.72 4.09
C THR A 373 -5.75 -21.25 4.39
N VAL A 374 -6.70 -20.69 3.65
CA VAL A 374 -7.26 -19.36 3.91
C VAL A 374 -8.74 -19.49 4.22
N ARG A 375 -9.22 -18.75 5.23
CA ARG A 375 -10.64 -18.61 5.60
C ARG A 375 -10.97 -17.13 5.68
N ILE A 376 -12.18 -16.79 5.30
CA ILE A 376 -12.76 -15.47 5.52
C ILE A 376 -13.65 -15.56 6.73
N VAL A 377 -13.41 -14.71 7.73
CA VAL A 377 -13.99 -14.84 9.06
C VAL A 377 -14.51 -13.49 9.55
N HIS A 378 -15.69 -13.46 10.13
CA HIS A 378 -16.23 -12.28 10.79
C HIS A 378 -15.29 -11.81 11.91
N PRO A 379 -14.77 -10.57 11.86
CA PRO A 379 -13.70 -10.12 12.78
C PRO A 379 -14.13 -10.18 14.27
N GLU A 380 -15.40 -9.91 14.55
CA GLU A 380 -15.95 -9.84 15.91
C GLU A 380 -16.57 -11.18 16.34
N GLU A 381 -17.45 -11.74 15.51
CA GLU A 381 -18.18 -12.98 15.82
C GLU A 381 -17.29 -14.22 15.72
N ARG A 382 -16.17 -14.14 14.99
CA ARG A 382 -15.24 -15.24 14.73
C ARG A 382 -15.90 -16.46 14.08
N THR A 383 -16.93 -16.23 13.28
CA THR A 383 -17.61 -17.26 12.48
C THR A 383 -17.22 -17.12 11.01
N ARG A 384 -17.37 -18.18 10.22
CA ARG A 384 -17.12 -18.10 8.78
C ARG A 384 -18.07 -17.11 8.12
N CYS A 385 -17.52 -16.27 7.26
CA CYS A 385 -18.30 -15.45 6.35
C CYS A 385 -18.95 -16.29 5.25
N GLY A 386 -20.11 -15.84 4.75
CA GLY A 386 -20.72 -16.37 3.53
C GLY A 386 -19.89 -16.03 2.28
N PRO A 387 -20.22 -16.63 1.12
CA PRO A 387 -19.47 -16.46 -0.12
C PRO A 387 -19.47 -15.02 -0.64
N ASP A 388 -20.51 -14.24 -0.31
CA ASP A 388 -20.67 -12.86 -0.77
C ASP A 388 -20.38 -11.84 0.37
N GLU A 389 -19.52 -12.20 1.30
CA GLU A 389 -19.19 -11.36 2.45
C GLU A 389 -17.69 -11.09 2.54
N VAL A 390 -17.35 -9.84 2.94
CA VAL A 390 -15.99 -9.44 3.27
C VAL A 390 -15.76 -9.67 4.76
N GLY A 391 -14.67 -10.37 5.10
CA GLY A 391 -14.25 -10.61 6.46
C GLY A 391 -12.74 -10.56 6.62
N GLU A 392 -12.25 -10.84 7.83
CA GLU A 392 -10.83 -10.96 8.12
C GLU A 392 -10.25 -12.21 7.48
N ILE A 393 -9.10 -12.08 6.84
CA ILE A 393 -8.36 -13.18 6.23
C ILE A 393 -7.63 -13.94 7.34
N TRP A 394 -8.07 -15.17 7.61
CA TRP A 394 -7.43 -16.09 8.55
C TRP A 394 -6.65 -17.15 7.82
N ILE A 395 -5.46 -17.49 8.33
CA ILE A 395 -4.48 -18.33 7.64
C ILE A 395 -4.08 -19.51 8.54
N ALA A 396 -4.05 -20.72 7.99
CA ALA A 396 -3.50 -21.88 8.66
C ALA A 396 -2.61 -22.68 7.70
N GLY A 397 -1.59 -23.33 8.23
CA GLY A 397 -0.69 -24.18 7.45
C GLY A 397 0.76 -24.09 7.91
N PRO A 398 1.65 -24.91 7.35
CA PRO A 398 3.03 -25.02 7.83
C PRO A 398 3.91 -23.77 7.57
N SER A 399 3.45 -22.81 6.74
CA SER A 399 4.14 -21.51 6.58
C SER A 399 3.81 -20.51 7.68
N VAL A 400 2.75 -20.74 8.49
CA VAL A 400 2.43 -19.90 9.63
C VAL A 400 3.52 -20.06 10.69
N THR A 401 4.07 -18.93 11.13
CA THR A 401 5.24 -18.89 12.02
C THR A 401 4.86 -19.14 13.49
N GLY A 402 5.87 -19.31 14.36
CA GLY A 402 5.66 -19.65 15.76
C GLY A 402 5.12 -18.52 16.66
N GLY A 403 4.94 -17.31 16.12
CA GLY A 403 4.48 -16.14 16.88
C GLY A 403 5.49 -15.01 16.89
N TYR A 404 5.33 -14.09 17.86
CA TYR A 404 6.23 -12.97 18.09
C TYR A 404 7.20 -13.23 19.23
N TRP A 405 8.48 -12.91 19.01
CA TRP A 405 9.54 -13.08 20.00
C TRP A 405 9.23 -12.29 21.28
N ASN A 406 9.36 -12.93 22.44
CA ASN A 406 9.09 -12.36 23.77
C ASN A 406 7.68 -11.74 23.96
N ARG A 407 6.69 -12.12 23.13
CA ARG A 407 5.32 -11.59 23.19
C ARG A 407 4.27 -12.70 23.23
N PRO A 408 4.19 -13.49 24.32
CA PRO A 408 3.30 -14.64 24.36
C PRO A 408 1.82 -14.29 24.25
N ASN A 409 1.36 -13.20 24.87
CA ASN A 409 -0.04 -12.80 24.82
C ASN A 409 -0.46 -12.34 23.40
N GLU A 410 0.36 -11.51 22.76
CA GLU A 410 0.09 -11.08 21.39
C GLU A 410 0.17 -12.26 20.41
N SER A 411 1.09 -13.20 20.66
CA SER A 411 1.21 -14.42 19.87
C SER A 411 -0.04 -15.29 20.00
N ALA A 412 -0.53 -15.51 21.22
CA ALA A 412 -1.75 -16.28 21.45
C ALA A 412 -2.97 -15.65 20.79
N GLU A 413 -3.09 -14.30 20.86
CA GLU A 413 -4.20 -13.57 20.23
C GLU A 413 -4.15 -13.63 18.70
N THR A 414 -2.95 -13.52 18.12
CA THR A 414 -2.75 -13.42 16.67
C THR A 414 -2.69 -14.78 15.99
N PHE A 415 -2.00 -15.77 16.58
CA PHE A 415 -1.72 -17.07 15.95
C PHE A 415 -2.55 -18.22 16.52
N GLY A 416 -3.24 -18.00 17.64
CA GLY A 416 -4.05 -19.02 18.32
C GLY A 416 -5.56 -18.86 18.10
N ALA A 417 -6.00 -18.24 17.02
CA ALA A 417 -7.42 -17.99 16.81
C ALA A 417 -8.17 -19.25 16.39
N HIS A 418 -9.40 -19.42 16.91
CA HIS A 418 -10.31 -20.51 16.56
C HIS A 418 -11.65 -19.95 16.12
N LEU A 419 -12.32 -20.65 15.20
CA LEU A 419 -13.70 -20.35 14.83
C LEU A 419 -14.62 -20.59 16.03
N ALA A 420 -15.51 -19.65 16.32
CA ALA A 420 -16.38 -19.69 17.50
C ALA A 420 -17.47 -20.78 17.41
N ASP A 421 -17.89 -21.09 16.18
CA ASP A 421 -18.98 -22.03 15.91
C ASP A 421 -18.50 -23.49 15.82
N THR A 422 -17.33 -23.74 15.23
CA THR A 422 -16.82 -25.10 14.96
C THR A 422 -15.62 -25.49 15.82
N GLY A 423 -14.91 -24.54 16.43
CA GLY A 423 -13.65 -24.76 17.09
C GLY A 423 -12.48 -25.05 16.14
N GLU A 424 -12.66 -24.94 14.81
CA GLU A 424 -11.58 -25.14 13.82
C GLU A 424 -10.45 -24.14 14.08
N GLY A 425 -9.19 -24.61 14.08
CA GLY A 425 -8.00 -23.79 14.31
C GLY A 425 -6.81 -24.62 14.80
N PRO A 426 -5.70 -24.01 15.22
CA PRO A 426 -5.51 -22.55 15.30
C PRO A 426 -5.29 -21.89 13.95
N PHE A 427 -5.70 -20.63 13.85
CA PHE A 427 -5.46 -19.76 12.70
C PHE A 427 -4.63 -18.53 13.09
N LEU A 428 -3.81 -18.07 12.15
CA LEU A 428 -3.22 -16.73 12.16
C LEU A 428 -4.27 -15.73 11.71
N ARG A 429 -4.54 -14.72 12.52
CA ARG A 429 -5.33 -13.53 12.16
C ARG A 429 -4.43 -12.54 11.42
N SER A 430 -4.67 -12.33 10.12
CA SER A 430 -3.83 -11.42 9.33
C SER A 430 -4.04 -9.94 9.66
N GLY A 431 -5.24 -9.59 10.13
CA GLY A 431 -5.68 -8.21 10.26
C GLY A 431 -6.00 -7.54 8.91
N ASP A 432 -5.91 -8.27 7.81
CA ASP A 432 -6.32 -7.83 6.49
C ASP A 432 -7.74 -8.32 6.17
N LEU A 433 -8.53 -7.51 5.45
CA LEU A 433 -9.88 -7.83 5.01
C LEU A 433 -9.89 -8.31 3.58
N GLY A 434 -10.78 -9.26 3.27
CA GLY A 434 -10.94 -9.78 1.92
C GLY A 434 -12.11 -10.74 1.80
N PHE A 435 -12.21 -11.33 0.62
CA PHE A 435 -13.19 -12.38 0.30
C PHE A 435 -12.58 -13.37 -0.67
N ILE A 436 -13.22 -14.54 -0.80
CA ILE A 436 -12.85 -15.56 -1.78
C ILE A 436 -13.98 -15.71 -2.79
N GLN A 437 -13.65 -15.54 -4.07
CA GLN A 437 -14.57 -15.77 -5.19
C GLN A 437 -13.95 -16.79 -6.16
N GLU A 438 -14.66 -17.87 -6.45
CA GLU A 438 -14.18 -18.95 -7.33
C GLU A 438 -12.80 -19.51 -6.96
N GLY A 439 -12.48 -19.53 -5.66
CA GLY A 439 -11.19 -20.00 -5.12
C GLY A 439 -10.06 -18.97 -5.16
N GLU A 440 -10.30 -17.80 -5.69
CA GLU A 440 -9.36 -16.67 -5.77
C GLU A 440 -9.55 -15.70 -4.59
N LEU A 441 -8.47 -15.29 -3.96
CA LEU A 441 -8.48 -14.34 -2.84
C LEU A 441 -8.43 -12.89 -3.34
N PHE A 442 -9.37 -12.08 -2.90
CA PHE A 442 -9.39 -10.63 -3.14
C PHE A 442 -9.20 -9.89 -1.83
N VAL A 443 -8.12 -9.11 -1.72
CA VAL A 443 -7.81 -8.30 -0.53
C VAL A 443 -8.45 -6.93 -0.70
N THR A 444 -9.28 -6.52 0.24
CA THR A 444 -10.00 -5.23 0.19
C THR A 444 -9.40 -4.15 1.06
N GLY A 445 -8.66 -4.50 2.12
CA GLY A 445 -8.03 -3.52 3.01
C GLY A 445 -7.55 -4.11 4.32
N ARG A 446 -7.40 -3.25 5.34
CA ARG A 446 -7.00 -3.67 6.70
C ARG A 446 -8.07 -3.35 7.72
N CYS A 447 -8.32 -4.29 8.64
CA CYS A 447 -9.28 -4.10 9.73
C CYS A 447 -9.02 -2.82 10.52
N LYS A 448 -7.76 -2.57 10.84
CA LYS A 448 -7.33 -1.45 11.68
C LYS A 448 -7.23 -0.09 10.96
N ASP A 449 -7.22 -0.09 9.64
CA ASP A 449 -7.15 1.12 8.81
C ASP A 449 -8.52 1.50 8.24
N LEU A 450 -9.53 0.63 8.43
CA LEU A 450 -10.87 0.84 7.91
C LEU A 450 -11.46 2.15 8.46
N ILE A 451 -11.97 2.97 7.58
CA ILE A 451 -12.64 4.23 7.90
C ILE A 451 -14.13 3.94 8.04
N ILE A 452 -14.69 4.17 9.23
CA ILE A 452 -16.11 3.96 9.50
C ILE A 452 -16.78 5.31 9.71
N ILE A 453 -17.60 5.75 8.75
CA ILE A 453 -18.34 7.00 8.84
C ILE A 453 -19.82 6.72 8.67
N ARG A 454 -20.62 7.10 9.66
CA ARG A 454 -22.10 6.90 9.68
C ARG A 454 -22.50 5.43 9.45
N GLY A 455 -21.74 4.48 10.03
CA GLY A 455 -21.99 3.04 9.92
C GLY A 455 -21.67 2.41 8.58
N ARG A 456 -20.96 3.14 7.69
CA ARG A 456 -20.44 2.61 6.40
C ARG A 456 -18.94 2.51 6.44
N ASN A 457 -18.43 1.45 5.82
CA ASN A 457 -17.00 1.16 5.74
C ASN A 457 -16.41 1.74 4.47
N TYR A 458 -15.29 2.45 4.60
CA TYR A 458 -14.53 2.99 3.48
C TYR A 458 -13.09 2.54 3.60
N TYR A 459 -12.53 2.04 2.52
CA TYR A 459 -11.15 1.60 2.48
C TYR A 459 -10.25 2.79 2.16
N PRO A 460 -9.29 3.14 3.03
CA PRO A 460 -8.45 4.33 2.85
C PRO A 460 -7.76 4.41 1.49
N GLN A 461 -7.27 3.27 0.98
CA GLN A 461 -6.58 3.20 -0.30
C GLN A 461 -7.46 3.63 -1.50
N ASP A 462 -8.76 3.44 -1.40
CA ASP A 462 -9.69 3.83 -2.47
C ASP A 462 -9.89 5.34 -2.46
N LEU A 463 -10.07 5.91 -1.26
CA LEU A 463 -10.13 7.37 -1.08
C LEU A 463 -8.83 8.04 -1.53
N GLU A 464 -7.69 7.46 -1.17
CA GLU A 464 -6.35 7.93 -1.56
C GLU A 464 -6.20 7.92 -3.08
N LEU A 465 -6.61 6.85 -3.75
CA LEU A 465 -6.55 6.74 -5.21
C LEU A 465 -7.42 7.80 -5.91
N THR A 466 -8.63 8.01 -5.41
CA THR A 466 -9.55 9.05 -5.92
C THR A 466 -8.95 10.43 -5.75
N VAL A 467 -8.32 10.69 -4.60
CA VAL A 467 -7.61 11.97 -4.36
C VAL A 467 -6.43 12.12 -5.30
N GLU A 468 -5.59 11.10 -5.48
CA GLU A 468 -4.46 11.11 -6.41
C GLU A 468 -4.88 11.51 -7.83
N GLY A 469 -6.03 11.02 -8.29
CA GLY A 469 -6.60 11.33 -9.60
C GLY A 469 -7.31 12.67 -9.71
N ALA A 470 -7.55 13.37 -8.59
CA ALA A 470 -8.37 14.57 -8.57
C ALA A 470 -7.72 15.80 -9.21
N HIS A 471 -6.39 15.91 -9.15
CA HIS A 471 -5.67 17.07 -9.69
C HIS A 471 -4.23 16.72 -10.10
N PRO A 472 -3.73 17.20 -11.26
CA PRO A 472 -2.38 16.85 -11.77
C PRO A 472 -1.21 17.35 -10.90
N ALA A 473 -1.46 18.27 -9.96
CA ALA A 473 -0.46 18.72 -9.00
C ALA A 473 -0.25 17.75 -7.83
N LEU A 474 -1.08 16.73 -7.67
CA LEU A 474 -0.96 15.77 -6.58
C LEU A 474 0.07 14.69 -6.92
N GLN A 475 0.90 14.36 -5.94
CA GLN A 475 1.95 13.36 -6.08
C GLN A 475 1.34 11.95 -5.96
N ALA A 476 1.55 11.11 -6.98
CA ALA A 476 1.08 9.73 -6.96
C ALA A 476 1.70 8.94 -5.79
N SER A 477 0.93 8.05 -5.18
CA SER A 477 1.30 7.24 -4.02
C SER A 477 1.75 8.05 -2.80
N ALA A 478 1.35 9.32 -2.71
CA ALA A 478 1.68 10.24 -1.62
C ALA A 478 0.44 10.96 -1.08
N VAL A 479 -0.61 10.19 -0.84
CA VAL A 479 -1.85 10.61 -0.19
C VAL A 479 -2.12 9.67 0.99
N ALA A 480 -2.58 10.23 2.11
CA ALA A 480 -3.03 9.50 3.28
C ALA A 480 -4.47 9.92 3.65
N ALA A 481 -5.35 8.93 3.79
CA ALA A 481 -6.71 9.11 4.27
C ALA A 481 -6.89 8.40 5.62
N PHE A 482 -7.42 9.10 6.61
CA PHE A 482 -7.72 8.54 7.93
C PHE A 482 -8.81 9.34 8.63
N THR A 483 -9.36 8.78 9.71
CA THR A 483 -10.32 9.51 10.54
C THR A 483 -9.71 9.95 11.84
N VAL A 484 -10.28 11.03 12.37
CA VAL A 484 -10.08 11.48 13.75
C VAL A 484 -11.45 11.68 14.43
N THR A 485 -11.55 11.32 15.69
CA THR A 485 -12.77 11.53 16.47
C THR A 485 -12.75 12.96 17.01
N GLN A 486 -13.73 13.75 16.63
CA GLN A 486 -13.93 15.09 17.16
C GLN A 486 -15.42 15.29 17.49
N GLU A 487 -15.73 15.76 18.69
CA GLU A 487 -17.13 15.94 19.16
C GLU A 487 -17.99 14.68 18.98
N ASP A 488 -17.44 13.51 19.36
CA ASP A 488 -18.06 12.18 19.23
C ASP A 488 -18.44 11.75 17.80
N ALA A 489 -17.86 12.41 16.78
CA ALA A 489 -18.03 12.04 15.37
C ALA A 489 -16.70 11.72 14.70
N GLU A 490 -16.67 10.68 13.88
CA GLU A 490 -15.54 10.35 13.02
C GLU A 490 -15.48 11.34 11.86
N GLN A 491 -14.34 12.02 11.73
CA GLN A 491 -14.09 13.05 10.74
C GLN A 491 -13.00 12.61 9.77
N LEU A 492 -13.27 12.67 8.46
CA LEU A 492 -12.32 12.32 7.42
C LEU A 492 -11.26 13.41 7.25
N VAL A 493 -10.01 13.02 7.37
CA VAL A 493 -8.83 13.84 7.10
C VAL A 493 -8.10 13.30 5.89
N ILE A 494 -7.75 14.18 4.96
CA ILE A 494 -6.93 13.88 3.79
C ILE A 494 -5.62 14.68 3.91
N VAL A 495 -4.51 13.98 3.76
CA VAL A 495 -3.18 14.57 3.69
C VAL A 495 -2.56 14.18 2.35
N ALA A 496 -2.14 15.14 1.54
CA ALA A 496 -1.63 14.88 0.21
C ALA A 496 -0.37 15.71 -0.09
N GLU A 497 0.58 15.15 -0.80
CA GLU A 497 1.77 15.87 -1.27
C GLU A 497 1.53 16.52 -2.63
N ILE A 498 2.04 17.72 -2.79
CA ILE A 498 2.12 18.39 -4.08
C ILE A 498 3.40 17.94 -4.81
N THR A 499 3.32 17.71 -6.11
CA THR A 499 4.47 17.40 -6.94
C THR A 499 5.52 18.51 -6.85
N ARG A 500 6.80 18.13 -6.86
CA ARG A 500 7.91 19.06 -6.69
C ARG A 500 7.91 20.20 -7.71
N THR A 501 7.53 19.89 -8.93
CA THR A 501 7.46 20.86 -10.04
C THR A 501 6.42 21.94 -9.84
N GLN A 502 5.36 21.63 -9.08
CA GLN A 502 4.22 22.55 -8.92
C GLN A 502 4.14 23.22 -7.54
N VAL A 503 4.99 22.85 -6.57
CA VAL A 503 4.97 23.46 -5.20
C VAL A 503 4.97 24.98 -5.19
N ARG A 504 5.61 25.63 -6.17
CA ARG A 504 5.73 27.10 -6.23
C ARG A 504 4.66 27.78 -7.07
N THR A 505 3.96 27.04 -7.91
CA THR A 505 3.05 27.60 -8.94
C THR A 505 1.62 27.14 -8.79
N VAL A 506 1.37 26.09 -8.00
CA VAL A 506 0.03 25.55 -7.79
C VAL A 506 -0.84 26.53 -7.01
N ASP A 507 -2.10 26.62 -7.41
CA ASP A 507 -3.16 27.23 -6.61
C ASP A 507 -3.68 26.19 -5.60
N PRO A 508 -3.38 26.33 -4.30
CA PRO A 508 -3.80 25.36 -3.29
C PRO A 508 -5.33 25.26 -3.18
N ASP A 509 -6.06 26.34 -3.38
CA ASP A 509 -7.52 26.34 -3.25
C ASP A 509 -8.17 25.55 -4.38
N ALA A 510 -7.62 25.62 -5.60
CA ALA A 510 -8.06 24.80 -6.73
C ALA A 510 -7.84 23.29 -6.47
N VAL A 511 -6.70 22.91 -5.89
CA VAL A 511 -6.40 21.51 -5.52
C VAL A 511 -7.36 21.02 -4.44
N ILE A 512 -7.56 21.81 -3.39
CA ILE A 512 -8.48 21.50 -2.29
C ILE A 512 -9.91 21.32 -2.80
N ALA A 513 -10.38 22.23 -3.67
CA ALA A 513 -11.71 22.13 -4.28
C ALA A 513 -11.84 20.85 -5.15
N ALA A 514 -10.80 20.49 -5.89
CA ALA A 514 -10.78 19.27 -6.70
C ALA A 514 -10.86 18.00 -5.82
N ILE A 515 -10.08 17.93 -4.74
CA ILE A 515 -10.12 16.81 -3.77
C ILE A 515 -11.52 16.69 -3.17
N ARG A 516 -12.08 17.78 -2.67
CA ARG A 516 -13.41 17.79 -2.04
C ARG A 516 -14.48 17.32 -3.00
N ARG A 517 -14.43 17.80 -4.26
CA ARG A 517 -15.36 17.40 -5.31
C ARG A 517 -15.26 15.91 -5.61
N ALA A 518 -14.05 15.38 -5.83
CA ALA A 518 -13.83 14.00 -6.15
C ALA A 518 -14.36 13.06 -5.03
N ILE A 519 -14.03 13.33 -3.78
CA ILE A 519 -14.52 12.53 -2.64
C ILE A 519 -16.03 12.62 -2.47
N SER A 520 -16.60 13.83 -2.64
CA SER A 520 -18.05 14.02 -2.52
C SER A 520 -18.82 13.31 -3.65
N GLN A 521 -18.33 13.36 -4.88
CA GLN A 521 -18.97 12.74 -6.03
C GLN A 521 -18.92 11.21 -5.98
N GLU A 522 -17.79 10.65 -5.59
CA GLU A 522 -17.59 9.20 -5.63
C GLU A 522 -18.12 8.48 -4.40
N TYR A 523 -17.89 9.05 -3.20
CA TYR A 523 -18.23 8.40 -1.92
C TYR A 523 -19.36 9.06 -1.16
N GLN A 524 -19.87 10.21 -1.59
CA GLN A 524 -20.85 11.00 -0.85
C GLN A 524 -20.36 11.37 0.58
N LEU A 525 -19.04 11.51 0.72
CA LEU A 525 -18.39 11.89 1.95
C LEU A 525 -18.03 13.38 1.94
N THR A 526 -18.06 13.97 3.13
CA THR A 526 -17.51 15.30 3.39
C THR A 526 -16.14 15.14 4.03
N VAL A 527 -15.13 15.77 3.46
CA VAL A 527 -13.80 15.85 4.08
C VAL A 527 -13.84 16.95 5.14
N SER A 528 -13.35 16.64 6.34
CA SER A 528 -13.30 17.61 7.46
C SER A 528 -12.00 18.41 7.47
N THR A 529 -10.91 17.85 6.99
CA THR A 529 -9.63 18.55 6.90
C THR A 529 -8.84 18.05 5.70
N ILE A 530 -8.24 18.98 4.97
CA ILE A 530 -7.29 18.69 3.90
C ILE A 530 -5.99 19.41 4.20
N LEU A 531 -4.87 18.68 4.22
CA LEU A 531 -3.52 19.23 4.31
C LEU A 531 -2.77 18.95 3.02
N LEU A 532 -2.24 19.99 2.40
CA LEU A 532 -1.32 19.90 1.27
C LEU A 532 0.11 20.04 1.79
N LEU A 533 0.93 19.03 1.58
CA LEU A 533 2.30 18.97 2.09
C LEU A 533 3.32 19.18 0.95
N ARG A 534 4.55 19.53 1.34
CA ARG A 534 5.71 19.48 0.45
C ARG A 534 6.09 18.03 0.17
N PRO A 535 6.74 17.73 -0.99
CA PRO A 535 7.22 16.40 -1.31
C PRO A 535 8.11 15.79 -0.20
N GLY A 536 7.94 14.49 0.04
CA GLY A 536 8.74 13.74 1.02
C GLY A 536 8.32 13.95 2.49
N ARG A 537 7.10 14.41 2.74
CA ARG A 537 6.54 14.60 4.09
C ARG A 537 5.55 13.51 4.49
N ILE A 538 5.02 12.75 3.55
CA ILE A 538 4.20 11.57 3.84
C ILE A 538 5.08 10.47 4.44
N LEU A 539 4.69 10.00 5.62
CA LEU A 539 5.42 8.97 6.35
C LEU A 539 5.22 7.60 5.68
N LYS A 540 6.33 6.99 5.28
CA LYS A 540 6.37 5.67 4.67
C LYS A 540 7.33 4.76 5.43
N THR A 541 7.12 3.45 5.32
CA THR A 541 8.08 2.46 5.80
C THR A 541 9.32 2.46 4.92
N SER A 542 10.38 1.78 5.37
CA SER A 542 11.58 1.56 4.53
C SER A 542 11.31 0.77 3.24
N SER A 543 10.17 0.08 3.17
CA SER A 543 9.69 -0.61 1.97
C SER A 543 8.73 0.24 1.11
N GLY A 544 8.58 1.55 1.41
CA GLY A 544 7.71 2.46 0.67
C GLY A 544 6.23 2.43 1.03
N LYS A 545 5.81 1.57 1.98
CA LYS A 545 4.40 1.46 2.41
C LYS A 545 3.98 2.68 3.23
N LEU A 546 2.79 3.21 2.95
CA LEU A 546 2.19 4.32 3.67
C LEU A 546 1.92 3.97 5.15
N GLN A 547 2.36 4.82 6.07
CA GLN A 547 2.16 4.69 7.52
C GLN A 547 0.99 5.56 7.99
N ARG A 548 -0.27 5.18 7.67
CA ARG A 548 -1.47 5.99 7.99
C ARG A 548 -1.60 6.35 9.45
N ARG A 549 -1.28 5.41 10.36
CA ARG A 549 -1.33 5.67 11.80
C ARG A 549 -0.30 6.67 12.27
N ALA A 550 0.91 6.59 11.75
CA ALA A 550 1.94 7.57 12.04
C ALA A 550 1.58 8.95 11.48
N MET A 551 0.97 9.01 10.27
CA MET A 551 0.42 10.24 9.71
C MET A 551 -0.71 10.81 10.57
N ARG A 552 -1.65 9.97 11.02
CA ARG A 552 -2.73 10.36 11.94
C ARG A 552 -2.15 10.91 13.26
N GLN A 553 -1.16 10.25 13.82
CA GLN A 553 -0.51 10.69 15.06
C GLN A 553 0.19 12.04 14.87
N ALA A 554 0.98 12.19 13.81
CA ALA A 554 1.65 13.44 13.48
C ALA A 554 0.66 14.60 13.23
N TYR A 555 -0.51 14.31 12.64
CA TYR A 555 -1.60 15.27 12.51
C TYR A 555 -2.15 15.72 13.87
N LEU A 556 -2.45 14.76 14.77
CA LEU A 556 -2.99 15.05 16.10
C LEU A 556 -2.01 15.84 16.98
N GLU A 557 -0.71 15.62 16.81
CA GLU A 557 0.36 16.34 17.50
C GLU A 557 0.68 17.71 16.89
N GLY A 558 0.03 18.06 15.75
CA GLY A 558 0.31 19.31 15.04
C GLY A 558 1.69 19.36 14.38
N GLY A 559 2.34 18.19 14.18
CA GLY A 559 3.70 18.06 13.64
C GLY A 559 3.79 18.11 12.11
N LEU A 560 2.69 18.32 11.38
CA LEU A 560 2.67 18.36 9.92
C LEU A 560 2.78 19.78 9.40
N GLU A 561 3.92 20.14 8.84
CA GLU A 561 4.11 21.41 8.13
C GLU A 561 3.40 21.36 6.78
N SER A 562 2.29 22.09 6.63
CA SER A 562 1.51 22.15 5.40
C SER A 562 1.81 23.39 4.54
N ILE A 563 1.69 23.24 3.22
CA ILE A 563 1.65 24.37 2.26
C ILE A 563 0.32 25.12 2.41
N ALA A 564 -0.76 24.34 2.56
CA ALA A 564 -2.10 24.86 2.78
C ALA A 564 -2.88 23.85 3.65
N THR A 565 -3.78 24.41 4.46
CA THR A 565 -4.73 23.63 5.27
C THR A 565 -6.11 24.17 5.04
N TRP A 566 -7.04 23.27 4.76
CA TRP A 566 -8.45 23.60 4.66
C TRP A 566 -9.25 22.87 5.72
N THR A 567 -10.12 23.62 6.39
CA THR A 567 -11.16 23.10 7.29
C THR A 567 -12.47 23.77 6.94
N PRO A 568 -13.62 23.11 7.10
CA PRO A 568 -14.90 23.76 6.91
C PRO A 568 -15.02 24.97 7.85
N PRO A 569 -15.65 26.07 7.42
CA PRO A 569 -15.88 27.19 8.31
C PRO A 569 -16.65 26.71 9.54
N PRO A 570 -16.34 27.28 10.74
CA PRO A 570 -16.99 26.85 11.98
C PRO A 570 -18.50 27.00 11.84
N ARG A 571 -19.24 25.94 12.15
CA ARG A 571 -20.71 26.04 12.30
C ARG A 571 -20.96 27.04 13.41
N ALA A 572 -21.73 28.09 13.11
CA ALA A 572 -22.17 29.01 14.14
C ALA A 572 -22.94 28.22 15.21
N SER A 573 -22.24 27.94 16.32
CA SER A 573 -22.82 27.26 17.48
C SER A 573 -23.84 28.19 18.14
N GLY A 574 -25.10 27.81 18.08
CA GLY A 574 -26.04 28.21 19.08
C GLY A 574 -26.99 29.33 18.72
N MET A 575 -28.13 28.97 18.25
CA MET A 575 -29.37 29.48 18.88
C MET A 575 -30.35 28.32 19.01
N ARG A 576 -30.46 27.79 20.21
CA ARG A 576 -31.64 27.01 20.58
C ARG A 576 -32.84 27.90 20.28
N ALA A 577 -33.66 27.51 19.33
CA ALA A 577 -34.94 28.12 19.10
C ALA A 577 -35.79 27.90 20.34
N SER A 578 -35.85 28.91 21.20
CA SER A 578 -36.94 29.06 22.17
C SER A 578 -38.22 29.29 21.36
N GLY A 579 -39.14 28.34 21.50
CA GLY A 579 -40.42 28.39 20.84
C GLY A 579 -41.21 29.64 21.17
N HIS A 580 -41.51 30.39 20.14
CA HIS A 580 -42.69 31.24 20.12
C HIS A 580 -43.19 31.21 18.68
N THR A 581 -44.24 30.46 18.47
CA THR A 581 -45.06 30.47 17.28
C THR A 581 -45.97 31.68 17.33
N PRO A 582 -45.89 32.63 16.42
CA PRO A 582 -47.02 33.53 16.19
C PRO A 582 -48.02 32.80 15.27
N GLN A 583 -49.12 32.36 15.84
CA GLN A 583 -50.31 32.05 15.06
C GLN A 583 -50.83 33.36 14.43
N THR A 584 -50.64 33.48 13.12
CA THR A 584 -51.40 34.42 12.31
C THR A 584 -52.46 33.63 11.57
N THR A 585 -53.68 33.75 12.01
CA THR A 585 -54.88 33.34 11.30
C THR A 585 -54.98 34.20 10.02
N LEU A 586 -54.92 33.55 8.88
CA LEU A 586 -55.28 34.16 7.58
C LEU A 586 -56.52 33.44 7.06
N ASP A 587 -57.54 34.28 6.88
CA ASP A 587 -58.85 33.99 6.31
C ASP A 587 -58.72 33.37 4.91
N ALA A 588 -59.49 32.29 4.72
CA ALA A 588 -59.73 31.70 3.42
C ALA A 588 -60.72 32.57 2.64
N ASN A 589 -60.25 33.24 1.62
CA ASN A 589 -60.95 33.40 0.34
C ASN A 589 -60.30 34.51 -0.53
N THR A 590 -59.51 34.12 -1.46
CA THR A 590 -59.44 34.79 -2.80
C THR A 590 -58.57 33.91 -3.71
N MET A 591 -59.20 33.24 -4.65
CA MET A 591 -58.52 32.62 -5.80
C MET A 591 -57.84 33.72 -6.64
N GLN A 592 -56.50 33.82 -6.57
CA GLN A 592 -55.71 34.52 -7.55
C GLN A 592 -55.08 33.47 -8.51
N PRO A 593 -54.83 33.84 -9.81
CA PRO A 593 -54.28 32.91 -10.80
C PRO A 593 -52.88 32.41 -10.40
N ALA A 594 -52.62 31.13 -10.63
CA ALA A 594 -51.39 30.45 -10.29
C ALA A 594 -50.17 31.25 -10.77
N PHE A 595 -49.45 31.84 -9.82
CA PHE A 595 -48.18 32.50 -10.06
C PHE A 595 -47.11 31.40 -10.31
N ARG A 596 -46.53 31.41 -11.52
CA ARG A 596 -45.43 30.48 -11.87
C ARG A 596 -44.11 31.15 -11.47
N PRO A 597 -43.34 30.61 -10.52
CA PRO A 597 -42.06 31.18 -10.14
C PRO A 597 -41.10 31.16 -11.33
N THR A 598 -40.52 32.30 -11.63
CA THR A 598 -39.48 32.44 -12.66
C THR A 598 -38.18 31.77 -12.20
N GLY A 599 -37.27 31.42 -13.15
CA GLY A 599 -35.93 30.91 -12.81
C GLY A 599 -35.22 31.77 -11.77
N GLN A 600 -35.34 33.11 -11.91
CA GLN A 600 -34.77 34.07 -10.97
C GLN A 600 -35.40 34.03 -9.56
N ALA A 601 -36.70 33.71 -9.45
CA ALA A 601 -37.34 33.53 -8.18
C ALA A 601 -36.85 32.25 -7.47
N ILE A 602 -36.60 31.15 -8.23
CA ILE A 602 -36.04 29.92 -7.75
C ILE A 602 -34.60 30.12 -7.27
N GLU A 603 -33.76 30.80 -8.07
CA GLU A 603 -32.40 31.19 -7.69
C GLU A 603 -32.36 31.98 -6.39
N SER A 604 -33.19 33.02 -6.30
CA SER A 604 -33.28 33.85 -5.09
C SER A 604 -33.69 33.06 -3.86
N TRP A 605 -34.65 32.14 -4.00
CA TRP A 605 -35.11 31.31 -2.89
C TRP A 605 -34.02 30.34 -2.43
N ILE A 606 -33.37 29.64 -3.39
CA ILE A 606 -32.26 28.68 -3.04
C ILE A 606 -31.10 29.47 -2.40
N THR A 607 -30.75 30.61 -2.93
CA THR A 607 -29.71 31.48 -2.37
C THR A 607 -30.00 31.90 -0.94
N ALA A 608 -31.27 32.29 -0.65
CA ALA A 608 -31.68 32.64 0.71
C ALA A 608 -31.61 31.47 1.67
N GLN A 609 -32.04 30.28 1.25
CA GLN A 609 -31.97 29.07 2.07
C GLN A 609 -30.52 28.65 2.36
N LEU A 610 -29.64 28.74 1.36
CA LEU A 610 -28.21 28.47 1.54
C LEU A 610 -27.56 29.51 2.46
N ALA A 611 -27.82 30.78 2.23
CA ALA A 611 -27.29 31.87 3.06
C ALA A 611 -27.71 31.71 4.54
N GLN A 612 -28.97 31.37 4.77
CA GLN A 612 -29.47 31.09 6.12
C GLN A 612 -28.77 29.90 6.78
N ARG A 613 -28.56 28.80 6.04
CA ARG A 613 -27.87 27.61 6.56
C ARG A 613 -26.39 27.85 6.83
N LEU A 614 -25.75 28.67 6.01
CA LEU A 614 -24.33 29.00 6.11
C LEU A 614 -24.02 30.16 7.04
N GLY A 615 -25.06 30.86 7.57
CA GLY A 615 -24.90 32.04 8.41
C GLY A 615 -24.23 33.22 7.69
N THR A 616 -24.41 33.32 6.34
CA THR A 616 -23.78 34.35 5.50
C THR A 616 -24.85 35.26 4.85
N ALA A 617 -24.41 36.40 4.27
CA ALA A 617 -25.32 37.23 3.51
C ALA A 617 -25.64 36.58 2.14
N PRO A 618 -26.89 36.67 1.63
CA PRO A 618 -27.26 36.11 0.33
C PRO A 618 -26.38 36.62 -0.83
N THR A 619 -25.82 37.82 -0.72
CA THR A 619 -24.92 38.43 -1.69
C THR A 619 -23.55 37.73 -1.82
N THR A 620 -23.19 36.87 -0.86
CA THR A 620 -21.94 36.09 -0.86
C THR A 620 -22.09 34.72 -1.54
N ILE A 621 -23.31 34.34 -1.91
CA ILE A 621 -23.60 33.07 -2.56
C ILE A 621 -23.47 33.24 -4.08
N ASP A 622 -22.55 32.53 -4.70
CA ASP A 622 -22.33 32.51 -6.15
C ASP A 622 -23.26 31.48 -6.81
N LEU A 623 -24.09 31.91 -7.74
CA LEU A 623 -25.08 31.09 -8.44
C LEU A 623 -24.48 29.96 -9.28
N HIS A 624 -23.22 30.12 -9.69
CA HIS A 624 -22.49 29.18 -10.53
C HIS A 624 -21.54 28.24 -9.72
N ARG A 625 -21.42 28.48 -8.43
CA ARG A 625 -20.62 27.64 -7.54
C ARG A 625 -21.38 26.34 -7.21
N PRO A 626 -20.72 25.16 -7.31
CA PRO A 626 -21.36 23.88 -6.98
C PRO A 626 -21.89 23.81 -5.55
N PHE A 627 -23.05 23.16 -5.36
CA PHE A 627 -23.65 22.94 -4.03
C PHE A 627 -22.68 22.21 -3.06
N ALA A 628 -21.87 21.27 -3.58
CA ALA A 628 -20.85 20.57 -2.80
C ALA A 628 -19.80 21.51 -2.18
N ASP A 629 -19.50 22.63 -2.86
CA ASP A 629 -18.52 23.62 -2.39
C ASP A 629 -19.04 24.50 -1.26
N TYR A 630 -20.37 24.46 -0.99
CA TYR A 630 -20.99 25.09 0.17
C TYR A 630 -21.05 24.18 1.39
N GLY A 631 -20.46 22.96 1.34
CA GLY A 631 -20.39 22.02 2.46
C GLY A 631 -21.73 21.36 2.80
N LEU A 632 -22.64 21.28 1.82
CA LEU A 632 -23.89 20.54 1.98
C LEU A 632 -23.59 19.03 2.02
N ASP A 633 -23.85 18.41 3.16
CA ASP A 633 -23.85 16.95 3.24
C ASP A 633 -25.13 16.35 2.62
N SER A 634 -25.17 15.03 2.46
CA SER A 634 -26.32 14.34 1.84
C SER A 634 -27.65 14.63 2.58
N VAL A 635 -27.62 14.81 3.90
CA VAL A 635 -28.81 15.09 4.70
C VAL A 635 -29.28 16.52 4.44
N ALA A 636 -28.36 17.49 4.47
CA ALA A 636 -28.65 18.88 4.18
C ALA A 636 -29.11 19.09 2.73
N ALA A 637 -28.58 18.32 1.80
CA ALA A 637 -28.99 18.32 0.39
C ALA A 637 -30.43 17.76 0.24
N VAL A 638 -30.75 16.65 0.89
CA VAL A 638 -32.11 16.07 0.89
C VAL A 638 -33.13 17.03 1.54
N GLU A 639 -32.77 17.66 2.66
CA GLU A 639 -33.61 18.66 3.31
C GLU A 639 -33.84 19.89 2.43
N LEU A 640 -32.82 20.37 1.73
CA LEU A 640 -32.94 21.47 0.80
C LEU A 640 -33.88 21.13 -0.36
N VAL A 641 -33.72 19.93 -0.96
CA VAL A 641 -34.62 19.43 -2.01
C VAL A 641 -36.05 19.29 -1.49
N HIS A 642 -36.22 18.75 -0.29
CA HIS A 642 -37.54 18.60 0.32
C HIS A 642 -38.21 19.98 0.54
N THR A 643 -37.47 20.92 1.13
CA THR A 643 -37.97 22.29 1.38
C THR A 643 -38.24 23.03 0.06
N LEU A 644 -37.41 22.85 -0.96
CA LEU A 644 -37.63 23.40 -2.29
C LEU A 644 -38.90 22.82 -2.93
N ARG A 645 -39.12 21.53 -2.79
CA ARG A 645 -40.35 20.86 -3.26
C ARG A 645 -41.59 21.43 -2.56
N GLN A 646 -41.59 21.60 -1.24
CA GLN A 646 -42.67 22.18 -0.51
C GLN A 646 -42.94 23.62 -0.93
N TRP A 647 -41.90 24.42 -1.12
CA TRP A 647 -42.02 25.78 -1.59
C TRP A 647 -42.64 25.84 -3.00
N LEU A 648 -42.18 25.02 -3.96
CA LEU A 648 -42.74 24.89 -5.31
C LEU A 648 -44.23 24.49 -5.25
N GLN A 649 -44.59 23.53 -4.41
CA GLN A 649 -45.97 23.12 -4.22
C GLN A 649 -46.84 24.26 -3.61
N SER A 650 -46.33 25.03 -2.69
CA SER A 650 -47.01 26.23 -2.16
C SER A 650 -47.25 27.31 -3.23
N GLN A 651 -46.44 27.31 -4.28
CA GLN A 651 -46.59 28.18 -5.44
C GLN A 651 -47.50 27.58 -6.53
N GLY A 652 -48.21 26.49 -6.22
CA GLY A 652 -49.14 25.82 -7.14
C GLY A 652 -48.48 24.96 -8.21
N GLN A 653 -47.22 24.55 -8.04
CA GLN A 653 -46.46 23.77 -9.00
C GLN A 653 -46.42 22.28 -8.55
N SER A 654 -46.85 21.37 -9.41
CA SER A 654 -46.70 19.92 -9.23
C SER A 654 -45.46 19.40 -9.99
N ILE A 655 -44.28 19.82 -9.56
CA ILE A 655 -43.01 19.34 -10.13
C ILE A 655 -42.51 18.16 -9.31
N THR A 656 -42.26 17.04 -9.98
CA THR A 656 -41.56 15.90 -9.36
C THR A 656 -40.08 16.22 -9.35
N LEU A 657 -39.56 16.64 -8.19
CA LEU A 657 -38.15 16.90 -7.98
C LEU A 657 -37.54 15.70 -7.25
N GLU A 658 -36.64 14.99 -7.92
CA GLU A 658 -35.97 13.83 -7.33
C GLU A 658 -34.98 14.26 -6.23
N VAL A 659 -34.72 13.40 -5.28
CA VAL A 659 -33.79 13.66 -4.18
C VAL A 659 -32.38 13.88 -4.70
N THR A 660 -32.04 13.33 -5.87
CA THR A 660 -30.78 13.47 -6.58
C THR A 660 -30.59 14.78 -7.33
N ALA A 661 -31.60 15.64 -7.40
CA ALA A 661 -31.60 16.85 -8.26
C ALA A 661 -30.39 17.79 -8.04
N LEU A 662 -29.83 17.88 -6.82
CA LEU A 662 -28.65 18.71 -6.55
C LEU A 662 -27.36 18.11 -7.10
N TRP A 663 -27.34 16.81 -7.37
CA TRP A 663 -26.22 16.13 -8.02
C TRP A 663 -26.33 16.18 -9.54
N ASP A 664 -27.57 16.06 -10.07
CA ASP A 664 -27.85 16.16 -11.51
C ASP A 664 -27.66 17.60 -12.02
N PHE A 665 -28.00 18.58 -11.18
CA PHE A 665 -27.86 20.03 -11.45
C PHE A 665 -27.00 20.68 -10.36
N PRO A 666 -25.67 20.60 -10.48
CA PRO A 666 -24.77 20.85 -9.34
C PRO A 666 -24.63 22.31 -8.92
N THR A 667 -25.26 23.28 -9.61
CA THR A 667 -25.23 24.70 -9.27
C THR A 667 -26.63 25.29 -9.12
N ILE A 668 -26.75 26.41 -8.40
CA ILE A 668 -28.04 27.10 -8.22
C ILE A 668 -28.63 27.48 -9.56
N ALA A 669 -27.82 28.08 -10.45
CA ALA A 669 -28.23 28.47 -11.78
C ALA A 669 -28.70 27.29 -12.64
N ALA A 670 -27.98 26.18 -12.64
CA ALA A 670 -28.34 24.97 -13.39
C ALA A 670 -29.65 24.34 -12.90
N LEU A 671 -29.83 24.23 -11.58
CA LEU A 671 -31.05 23.71 -10.98
C LEU A 671 -32.25 24.62 -11.25
N ALA A 672 -32.09 25.93 -11.08
CA ALA A 672 -33.18 26.90 -11.33
C ALA A 672 -33.59 26.94 -12.81
N GLN A 673 -32.62 26.84 -13.72
CA GLN A 673 -32.87 26.74 -15.15
C GLN A 673 -33.62 25.47 -15.53
N HIS A 674 -33.20 24.32 -14.97
CA HIS A 674 -33.90 23.06 -15.18
C HIS A 674 -35.36 23.12 -14.73
N LEU A 675 -35.60 23.63 -13.51
CA LEU A 675 -36.95 23.75 -12.95
C LEU A 675 -37.82 24.71 -13.73
N ALA A 676 -37.26 25.83 -14.19
CA ALA A 676 -37.98 26.77 -15.04
C ALA A 676 -38.32 26.22 -16.43
N SER A 677 -37.40 25.38 -17.00
CA SER A 677 -37.64 24.72 -18.28
C SER A 677 -38.67 23.61 -18.21
N ALA A 678 -38.67 22.81 -17.11
CA ALA A 678 -39.66 21.78 -16.84
C ALA A 678 -41.09 22.35 -16.75
N GLN A 679 -41.23 23.60 -16.29
CA GLN A 679 -42.52 24.30 -16.21
C GLN A 679 -43.07 24.67 -17.60
N ASN A 680 -42.22 24.82 -18.62
CA ASN A 680 -42.58 25.24 -19.97
C ASN A 680 -42.82 24.06 -20.95
N GLY A 681 -42.75 22.83 -20.52
CA GLY A 681 -42.98 21.63 -21.38
C GLY A 681 -41.93 21.42 -22.49
N ILE A 682 -40.76 22.05 -22.37
CA ILE A 682 -39.65 21.87 -23.31
C ILE A 682 -38.71 20.80 -22.74
N ALA A 683 -38.62 19.64 -23.43
CA ALA A 683 -37.67 18.61 -23.08
C ALA A 683 -36.24 19.17 -23.22
N PRO A 684 -35.36 18.95 -22.23
CA PRO A 684 -33.99 19.43 -22.31
C PRO A 684 -33.21 18.71 -23.42
N PRO A 685 -32.29 19.41 -24.11
CA PRO A 685 -31.45 18.76 -25.12
C PRO A 685 -30.50 17.74 -24.46
N HIS A 686 -30.51 16.51 -24.95
CA HIS A 686 -29.51 15.49 -24.62
C HIS A 686 -28.12 16.05 -24.92
N ARG A 687 -27.24 16.14 -23.92
CA ARG A 687 -25.82 16.41 -24.12
C ARG A 687 -25.18 15.23 -24.86
N GLN A 688 -24.89 15.42 -26.14
CA GLN A 688 -23.91 14.64 -26.86
C GLN A 688 -22.53 14.86 -26.23
N GLN A 689 -21.88 13.76 -25.88
CA GLN A 689 -20.47 13.78 -25.49
C GLN A 689 -19.62 14.05 -26.73
N ASP A 690 -19.10 15.28 -26.82
CA ASP A 690 -18.07 15.62 -27.80
C ASP A 690 -16.73 15.02 -27.37
N HIS A 691 -16.34 13.97 -28.08
CA HIS A 691 -14.94 13.53 -28.11
C HIS A 691 -14.10 14.57 -28.85
N LYS A 692 -13.47 15.47 -28.12
CA LYS A 692 -12.36 16.27 -28.65
C LYS A 692 -11.06 15.49 -28.53
N THR A 693 -10.58 15.06 -29.69
CA THR A 693 -9.20 14.63 -29.97
C THR A 693 -8.25 15.76 -29.58
N THR A 694 -7.45 15.56 -28.58
CA THR A 694 -6.34 16.47 -28.24
C THR A 694 -5.11 16.11 -29.05
N ALA A 695 -4.57 17.09 -29.75
CA ALA A 695 -3.29 17.02 -30.46
C ALA A 695 -2.12 16.79 -29.49
N PRO A 696 -0.99 16.21 -29.97
CA PRO A 696 0.16 15.89 -29.10
C PRO A 696 0.84 17.17 -28.63
N ILE A 697 1.07 17.26 -27.32
CA ILE A 697 1.88 18.31 -26.70
C ILE A 697 3.35 17.87 -26.77
N ASP A 698 4.15 18.77 -27.33
CA ASP A 698 5.60 18.70 -27.44
C ASP A 698 6.23 18.68 -26.03
N VAL A 699 6.93 17.58 -25.67
CA VAL A 699 7.56 17.41 -24.37
C VAL A 699 9.06 17.68 -24.50
N GLY A 700 9.41 18.91 -24.18
CA GLY A 700 10.80 19.30 -23.96
C GLY A 700 11.42 18.61 -22.74
N ASN A 701 12.66 18.23 -22.88
CA ASN A 701 13.61 17.57 -21.98
C ASN A 701 13.29 17.63 -20.47
N PRO A 702 13.29 16.49 -19.75
CA PRO A 702 13.26 16.48 -18.32
C PRO A 702 14.68 16.39 -17.75
N PRO A 703 15.13 17.35 -17.00
CA PRO A 703 16.39 17.23 -16.31
C PRO A 703 16.24 17.05 -14.80
N THR A 704 17.31 16.72 -14.16
CA THR A 704 17.77 17.07 -12.81
C THR A 704 16.80 16.92 -11.59
N GLU A 705 15.51 16.93 -11.71
CA GLU A 705 14.57 16.91 -10.58
C GLU A 705 14.37 15.51 -9.99
N LEU A 706 14.35 14.49 -10.85
CA LEU A 706 14.32 13.07 -10.42
C LEU A 706 15.54 12.71 -9.56
N ALA A 707 16.70 13.30 -9.87
CA ALA A 707 17.93 13.06 -9.11
C ALA A 707 17.85 13.56 -7.66
N VAL A 708 17.03 14.57 -7.37
CA VAL A 708 16.87 15.12 -6.02
C VAL A 708 15.81 14.36 -5.21
N GLU A 709 14.77 13.88 -5.86
CA GLU A 709 13.77 12.99 -5.26
C GLU A 709 14.39 11.64 -4.86
N ILE A 710 15.24 11.14 -5.74
CA ILE A 710 16.08 9.97 -5.52
C ILE A 710 17.07 10.23 -4.40
N ALA A 711 17.68 11.41 -4.31
CA ALA A 711 18.55 11.78 -3.19
C ALA A 711 17.81 11.84 -1.84
N GLN A 712 16.52 12.14 -1.84
CA GLN A 712 15.68 12.08 -0.63
C GLN A 712 15.30 10.63 -0.29
N LEU A 713 14.97 9.80 -1.28
CA LEU A 713 14.79 8.36 -1.09
C LEU A 713 16.11 7.69 -0.69
N GLN A 714 17.25 8.13 -1.24
CA GLN A 714 18.58 7.74 -0.76
C GLN A 714 18.83 8.15 0.70
N ARG A 715 18.31 9.31 1.12
CA ARG A 715 18.37 9.73 2.53
C ARG A 715 17.42 8.93 3.43
N LEU A 716 16.42 8.26 2.85
CA LEU A 716 15.52 7.36 3.56
C LEU A 716 16.01 5.91 3.54
N LEU A 717 16.84 5.56 2.55
CA LEU A 717 17.39 4.21 2.35
C LEU A 717 18.87 4.10 2.74
N ASN A 718 19.58 5.22 2.91
CA ASN A 718 20.95 5.28 3.45
C ASN A 718 20.90 5.73 4.94
#